data_e17fc78651d38891f57596d7e5f13723
#
_entry.id   e17fc78651d38891f57596d7e5f13723
#
_cell.length_a   1.000
_cell.length_b   1.000
_cell.length_c   1.000
_cell.angle_alpha   90.00
_cell.angle_beta   90.00
_cell.angle_gamma   90.00
#
_symmetry.space_group_name_H-M   'P 1'
#
loop_
_entity.id
_entity.type
_entity.pdbx_description
1 polymer ?
#
loop_
_entity_poly.entity_id
_entity_poly.type
_entity_poly.pdbx_seq_one_letter_code
_entity_poly.pdbx_strand_id
1 'polypeptide(L)'
;MKTSNVELENELFKSVYDKTPDYIKNLNLMDFSQKGEFTFTLKREHLKPYDKDTNPEGLNLEEWFANYAKEAKVSTAGIRGPQNILYPQDTRFPINLVGIVLATLAKTLVANEKYKGKKIVKVAGREVRYNSDLFLDAITRVQAAQGIRTLVPEGKKTIPIWLASFLAFKLDLLGGEYITSSHGISVKNATKDLNCQGSQYLPEESMEFVNKIQEIFNKTEKDGTYEIKIAATDNPLIDEKVLANIDDGVDLYVEYLKSGVAQKINLDLIKEIKDKIVIESVGGSAYRTLSRVLKKLDISDKFTWFDTEEDSFFHSIGKYDHTPKGEKAFYDYSVDATVVAKKRSGEKFFPVIETMHYDERLTKLPVGTAVLITDPDHDRLTVTQTEKADKISELEKAGIDYVRLNNDLILTVFTANQAFLMLMDFWSKQLKSQNLWNNHPRFMIKTTASAISWDEWAKKQGIKVVNVPVGFKEIANIMKKVELKLKNNPEKEVIIDDVLGNSINLGVNPRLVFAGEESGGMIMGTEELIKSQNGRFAIAMREKSATEAIIVASALIAKLQKEQTPLSKYLVQIFEENNIIGRFDTRVDIAYYNESEPDINKLKKEKVLGEAKRTKNDLFYLSMAMGVKKGIMTLGDVKEVLNDSFKSLIFDNLVSIKFVGDGTYLEFTDKYIEIRPSGTDAKTKAYGGGSDKAILETYANIMGNYSGDRTELHKKFISDKFYNSTKDEAMKYYLEFVDKDANNEPFEIPEYNF
;
A
#
# COMPACT_ATOMS: atom_id res chain seq x y z
N MET A 1 32.91 -7.61 3.05
CA MET A 1 32.67 -7.52 4.50
C MET A 1 31.29 -6.96 4.68
N LYS A 2 30.42 -7.68 5.38
CA LYS A 2 29.09 -7.18 5.76
C LYS A 2 29.30 -6.04 6.77
N THR A 3 28.82 -4.84 6.47
CA THR A 3 28.61 -3.84 7.51
C THR A 3 27.46 -4.37 8.37
N SER A 4 27.66 -4.47 9.68
CA SER A 4 26.58 -4.93 10.57
C SER A 4 25.43 -3.91 10.58
N ASN A 5 24.20 -4.35 10.87
CA ASN A 5 23.05 -3.44 11.02
C ASN A 5 23.39 -2.30 12.01
N VAL A 6 24.04 -2.62 13.12
CA VAL A 6 24.44 -1.66 14.16
C VAL A 6 25.40 -0.60 13.63
N GLU A 7 26.35 -0.96 12.76
CA GLU A 7 27.28 0.00 12.15
C GLU A 7 26.52 0.94 11.19
N LEU A 8 25.64 0.42 10.35
CA LEU A 8 24.81 1.21 9.45
C LEU A 8 23.88 2.17 10.20
N GLU A 9 23.23 1.70 11.26
CA GLU A 9 22.40 2.53 12.14
C GLU A 9 23.21 3.65 12.78
N ASN A 10 24.36 3.34 13.37
CA ASN A 10 25.20 4.34 14.02
C ASN A 10 25.67 5.43 13.04
N GLU A 11 26.04 5.07 11.82
CA GLU A 11 26.43 6.03 10.79
C GLU A 11 25.25 6.89 10.34
N LEU A 12 24.07 6.28 10.15
CA LEU A 12 22.84 7.01 9.80
C LEU A 12 22.48 8.01 10.91
N PHE A 13 22.45 7.58 12.16
CA PHE A 13 22.09 8.43 13.30
C PHE A 13 23.10 9.55 13.50
N LYS A 14 24.40 9.28 13.35
CA LYS A 14 25.43 10.31 13.39
C LYS A 14 25.19 11.38 12.32
N SER A 15 24.91 10.96 11.07
CA SER A 15 24.63 11.89 9.99
C SER A 15 23.37 12.74 10.27
N VAL A 16 22.30 12.14 10.77
CA VAL A 16 21.09 12.86 11.17
C VAL A 16 21.37 13.84 12.31
N TYR A 17 22.14 13.38 13.33
CA TYR A 17 22.50 14.22 14.47
C TYR A 17 23.32 15.43 14.02
N ASP A 18 24.34 15.23 13.23
CA ASP A 18 25.24 16.29 12.76
C ASP A 18 24.51 17.33 11.90
N LYS A 19 23.50 16.91 11.15
CA LYS A 19 22.69 17.78 10.28
C LYS A 19 21.50 18.47 11.00
N THR A 20 21.18 18.07 12.22
CA THR A 20 20.07 18.65 12.96
C THR A 20 20.54 19.90 13.71
N PRO A 21 19.88 21.06 13.53
CA PRO A 21 20.22 22.28 14.28
C PRO A 21 20.01 22.16 15.78
N ASP A 22 20.79 22.90 16.55
CA ASP A 22 20.77 22.81 18.02
C ASP A 22 19.42 23.22 18.61
N TYR A 23 18.68 24.17 18.01
CA TYR A 23 17.36 24.53 18.49
C TYR A 23 16.35 23.38 18.40
N ILE A 24 16.50 22.47 17.41
CA ILE A 24 15.71 21.25 17.31
C ILE A 24 16.19 20.19 18.31
N LYS A 25 17.50 20.02 18.46
CA LYS A 25 18.08 19.07 19.43
C LYS A 25 17.63 19.37 20.85
N ASN A 26 17.45 20.64 21.18
CA ASN A 26 16.99 21.12 22.49
C ASN A 26 15.47 21.31 22.59
N LEU A 27 14.72 20.99 21.53
CA LEU A 27 13.27 21.19 21.51
C LEU A 27 12.59 20.17 22.44
N ASN A 28 11.83 20.67 23.39
CA ASN A 28 11.02 19.86 24.30
C ASN A 28 9.62 20.48 24.44
N LEU A 29 8.78 20.28 23.44
CA LEU A 29 7.40 20.79 23.43
C LEU A 29 6.44 19.86 24.18
N MET A 30 6.64 18.54 24.03
CA MET A 30 5.80 17.49 24.57
C MET A 30 6.66 16.35 25.08
N ASP A 31 6.54 16.06 26.36
CA ASP A 31 7.25 14.95 27.00
C ASP A 31 6.31 13.76 27.22
N PHE A 32 6.25 12.86 26.25
CA PHE A 32 5.48 11.62 26.35
C PHE A 32 6.07 10.56 27.28
N SER A 33 7.25 10.80 27.86
CA SER A 33 7.76 9.94 28.95
C SER A 33 6.99 10.14 30.26
N GLN A 34 6.30 11.28 30.42
CA GLN A 34 5.41 11.55 31.54
C GLN A 34 4.19 10.62 31.50
N LYS A 35 3.94 9.91 32.59
CA LYS A 35 2.79 9.01 32.73
C LYS A 35 1.48 9.75 32.97
N GLY A 36 1.52 10.88 33.67
CA GLY A 36 0.37 11.72 33.99
C GLY A 36 -0.19 12.46 32.79
N GLU A 37 -1.35 13.07 32.95
CA GLU A 37 -1.90 14.01 31.98
C GLU A 37 -1.05 15.28 31.90
N PHE A 38 -0.97 15.87 30.71
CA PHE A 38 -0.34 17.17 30.51
C PHE A 38 -1.02 17.94 29.37
N THR A 39 -0.67 19.21 29.25
CA THR A 39 -1.20 20.07 28.17
C THR A 39 -0.06 20.57 27.31
N PHE A 40 -0.21 20.44 25.98
CA PHE A 40 0.64 21.11 25.01
C PHE A 40 -0.03 22.42 24.58
N THR A 41 0.66 23.52 24.80
CA THR A 41 0.20 24.85 24.38
C THR A 41 0.75 25.16 22.98
N LEU A 42 -0.12 25.07 21.97
CA LEU A 42 0.19 25.56 20.62
C LEU A 42 0.15 27.09 20.66
N LYS A 43 1.27 27.74 20.30
CA LYS A 43 1.41 29.21 20.30
C LYS A 43 1.37 29.75 18.87
N ARG A 44 1.02 31.02 18.72
CA ARG A 44 1.09 31.74 17.42
C ARG A 44 2.49 31.70 16.82
N GLU A 45 3.52 31.83 17.66
CA GLU A 45 4.93 31.76 17.30
C GLU A 45 5.30 30.43 16.63
N HIS A 46 4.73 29.31 17.07
CA HIS A 46 4.95 27.98 16.49
C HIS A 46 4.48 27.87 15.04
N LEU A 47 3.48 28.64 14.64
CA LEU A 47 2.94 28.63 13.28
C LEU A 47 3.95 29.18 12.27
N LYS A 48 4.79 30.15 12.69
CA LYS A 48 5.74 30.89 11.87
C LYS A 48 7.11 30.24 11.81
N PRO A 49 7.95 30.61 10.82
CA PRO A 49 9.32 30.13 10.72
C PRO A 49 10.15 30.44 11.97
N TYR A 50 11.06 29.52 12.27
CA TYR A 50 12.09 29.79 13.28
C TYR A 50 13.01 30.90 12.80
N ASP A 51 13.24 31.88 13.66
CA ASP A 51 14.27 32.88 13.50
C ASP A 51 14.89 33.16 14.88
N LYS A 52 16.20 33.05 14.97
CA LYS A 52 16.95 33.17 16.22
C LYS A 52 16.69 34.48 16.96
N ASP A 53 16.53 35.59 16.22
CA ASP A 53 16.44 36.93 16.76
C ASP A 53 15.00 37.44 16.86
N THR A 54 14.10 37.02 15.95
CA THR A 54 12.74 37.53 15.84
C THR A 54 11.67 36.51 16.25
N ASN A 55 11.92 35.20 16.11
CA ASN A 55 10.98 34.15 16.48
C ASN A 55 11.70 32.87 16.94
N PRO A 56 12.32 32.86 18.13
CA PRO A 56 13.06 31.68 18.61
C PRO A 56 12.18 30.47 18.95
N GLU A 57 10.86 30.63 19.08
CA GLU A 57 9.90 29.55 19.28
C GLU A 57 9.26 29.06 17.97
N GLY A 58 9.67 29.58 16.82
CA GLY A 58 9.09 29.23 15.53
C GLY A 58 9.29 27.76 15.14
N LEU A 59 8.23 27.12 14.65
CA LEU A 59 8.24 25.74 14.19
C LEU A 59 7.82 25.58 12.74
N ASN A 60 7.48 26.66 12.04
CA ASN A 60 7.02 26.69 10.65
C ASN A 60 5.85 25.74 10.35
N LEU A 61 4.90 25.62 11.29
CA LEU A 61 3.76 24.70 11.16
C LEU A 61 2.82 25.08 10.01
N GLU A 62 2.77 26.35 9.57
CA GLU A 62 2.01 26.75 8.37
C GLU A 62 2.57 26.10 7.11
N GLU A 63 3.90 26.06 6.93
CA GLU A 63 4.53 25.38 5.79
C GLU A 63 4.29 23.86 5.86
N TRP A 64 4.48 23.28 7.04
CA TRP A 64 4.19 21.86 7.26
C TRP A 64 2.74 21.54 6.88
N PHE A 65 1.78 22.33 7.36
CA PHE A 65 0.37 22.13 7.10
C PHE A 65 0.01 22.32 5.62
N ALA A 66 0.58 23.33 4.94
CA ALA A 66 0.35 23.56 3.50
C ALA A 66 0.77 22.35 2.66
N ASN A 67 1.92 21.72 3.00
CA ASN A 67 2.39 20.51 2.36
C ASN A 67 1.47 19.32 2.66
N TYR A 68 1.06 19.16 3.91
CA TYR A 68 0.15 18.12 4.35
C TYR A 68 -1.22 18.21 3.66
N ALA A 69 -1.84 19.39 3.64
CA ALA A 69 -3.11 19.63 2.98
C ALA A 69 -3.07 19.38 1.46
N LYS A 70 -1.94 19.68 0.82
CA LYS A 70 -1.71 19.35 -0.59
C LYS A 70 -1.67 17.84 -0.82
N GLU A 71 -0.96 17.11 0.03
CA GLU A 71 -0.84 15.65 -0.08
C GLU A 71 -2.16 14.94 0.24
N ALA A 72 -2.93 15.39 1.22
CA ALA A 72 -4.22 14.83 1.61
C ALA A 72 -5.26 14.83 0.47
N LYS A 73 -5.16 15.74 -0.49
CA LYS A 73 -6.03 15.79 -1.67
C LYS A 73 -5.76 14.68 -2.69
N VAL A 74 -4.58 14.13 -2.71
CA VAL A 74 -4.09 13.28 -3.82
C VAL A 74 -3.75 11.87 -3.34
N SER A 75 -3.36 11.70 -2.07
CA SER A 75 -2.78 10.46 -1.59
C SER A 75 -3.73 9.65 -0.72
N THR A 76 -3.35 8.43 -0.48
CA THR A 76 -3.90 7.59 0.58
C THR A 76 -3.75 8.30 1.92
N ALA A 77 -4.86 8.37 2.63
CA ALA A 77 -5.09 9.00 3.91
C ALA A 77 -3.90 9.06 4.89
N GLY A 78 -3.73 10.19 5.54
CA GLY A 78 -2.82 10.40 6.66
C GLY A 78 -1.55 11.20 6.35
N ILE A 79 -0.75 11.45 7.39
CA ILE A 79 0.58 12.07 7.28
C ILE A 79 1.57 11.00 6.79
N ARG A 80 2.44 11.36 5.86
CA ARG A 80 3.42 10.44 5.29
C ARG A 80 4.72 11.15 4.93
N GLY A 81 5.84 10.46 5.05
CA GLY A 81 7.13 10.92 4.57
C GLY A 81 8.30 10.60 5.49
N PRO A 82 9.48 11.15 5.20
CA PRO A 82 10.63 11.06 6.08
C PRO A 82 10.35 11.67 7.46
N GLN A 83 11.02 11.14 8.48
CA GLN A 83 11.02 11.66 9.84
C GLN A 83 12.45 11.97 10.30
N ASN A 84 12.59 12.82 11.30
CA ASN A 84 13.82 12.89 12.07
C ASN A 84 13.78 11.79 13.14
N ILE A 85 14.55 10.73 12.94
CA ILE A 85 14.51 9.54 13.78
C ILE A 85 14.87 9.86 15.24
N LEU A 86 15.88 10.72 15.46
CA LEU A 86 16.38 11.07 16.79
C LEU A 86 15.55 12.17 17.47
N TYR A 87 14.96 13.06 16.68
CA TYR A 87 14.22 14.24 17.15
C TYR A 87 12.80 14.25 16.56
N PRO A 88 11.91 13.38 17.02
CA PRO A 88 10.58 13.18 16.41
C PRO A 88 9.68 14.41 16.46
N GLN A 89 10.02 15.44 17.25
CA GLN A 89 9.32 16.73 17.28
C GLN A 89 9.77 17.71 16.17
N ASP A 90 10.69 17.31 15.30
CA ASP A 90 11.22 18.15 14.21
C ASP A 90 10.17 18.38 13.11
N THR A 91 9.48 19.49 13.20
CA THR A 91 8.37 19.88 12.29
C THR A 91 8.83 20.26 10.87
N ARG A 92 10.14 20.29 10.62
CA ARG A 92 10.67 20.46 9.26
C ARG A 92 10.45 19.22 8.39
N PHE A 93 10.24 18.06 9.04
CA PHE A 93 9.94 16.79 8.38
C PHE A 93 8.44 16.57 8.24
N PRO A 94 7.99 15.90 7.16
CA PRO A 94 6.57 15.59 6.93
C PRO A 94 5.94 14.82 8.10
N ILE A 95 6.62 13.76 8.55
CA ILE A 95 6.17 12.99 9.71
C ILE A 95 6.90 13.48 10.96
N ASN A 96 6.14 13.96 11.92
CA ASN A 96 6.66 14.45 13.19
C ASN A 96 5.58 14.39 14.27
N LEU A 97 6.00 14.38 15.53
CA LEU A 97 5.10 14.22 16.68
C LEU A 97 4.04 15.34 16.79
N VAL A 98 4.43 16.59 16.50
CA VAL A 98 3.50 17.74 16.56
C VAL A 98 2.40 17.58 15.51
N GLY A 99 2.77 17.20 14.31
CA GLY A 99 1.84 16.94 13.21
C GLY A 99 0.89 15.78 13.50
N ILE A 100 1.38 14.70 14.12
CA ILE A 100 0.54 13.57 14.56
C ILE A 100 -0.47 14.01 15.62
N VAL A 101 -0.05 14.75 16.63
CA VAL A 101 -0.94 15.29 17.66
C VAL A 101 -2.02 16.18 17.07
N LEU A 102 -1.64 17.10 16.17
CA LEU A 102 -2.59 18.01 15.50
C LEU A 102 -3.59 17.26 14.62
N ALA A 103 -3.13 16.32 13.81
CA ALA A 103 -3.98 15.52 12.92
C ALA A 103 -4.94 14.64 13.73
N THR A 104 -4.46 13.98 14.79
CA THR A 104 -5.29 13.14 15.66
C THR A 104 -6.34 13.98 16.40
N LEU A 105 -5.96 15.14 16.93
CA LEU A 105 -6.91 16.08 17.54
C LEU A 105 -8.00 16.48 16.54
N ALA A 106 -7.62 16.90 15.34
CA ALA A 106 -8.57 17.32 14.32
C ALA A 106 -9.56 16.20 13.95
N LYS A 107 -9.09 14.98 13.70
CA LYS A 107 -9.93 13.81 13.46
C LYS A 107 -10.88 13.50 14.60
N THR A 108 -10.40 13.67 15.82
CA THR A 108 -11.18 13.46 17.05
C THR A 108 -12.28 14.48 17.21
N LEU A 109 -11.98 15.76 16.94
CA LEU A 109 -12.96 16.85 16.99
C LEU A 109 -14.05 16.67 15.92
N VAL A 110 -13.68 16.33 14.69
CA VAL A 110 -14.63 16.00 13.61
C VAL A 110 -15.55 14.85 14.04
N ALA A 111 -15.00 13.77 14.61
CA ALA A 111 -15.79 12.63 15.07
C ALA A 111 -16.76 13.04 16.19
N ASN A 112 -16.32 13.81 17.17
CA ASN A 112 -17.16 14.28 18.29
C ASN A 112 -18.28 15.22 17.83
N GLU A 113 -18.02 16.07 16.83
CA GLU A 113 -19.03 16.95 16.24
C GLU A 113 -20.09 16.15 15.48
N LYS A 114 -19.66 15.19 14.64
CA LYS A 114 -20.54 14.34 13.81
C LYS A 114 -21.40 13.39 14.65
N TYR A 115 -20.85 12.86 15.74
CA TYR A 115 -21.51 11.87 16.59
C TYR A 115 -21.74 12.40 18.01
N LYS A 116 -22.20 13.64 18.12
CA LYS A 116 -22.41 14.33 19.40
C LYS A 116 -23.26 13.49 20.37
N GLY A 117 -22.74 13.29 21.59
CA GLY A 117 -23.41 12.56 22.65
C GLY A 117 -23.33 11.02 22.54
N LYS A 118 -22.68 10.48 21.51
CA LYS A 118 -22.43 9.04 21.39
C LYS A 118 -21.09 8.65 22.03
N LYS A 119 -20.99 7.41 22.51
CA LYS A 119 -19.72 6.82 22.97
C LYS A 119 -18.97 6.33 21.75
N ILE A 120 -17.89 7.00 21.39
CA ILE A 120 -17.07 6.65 20.22
C ILE A 120 -16.00 5.64 20.66
N VAL A 121 -15.87 4.57 19.87
CA VAL A 121 -14.79 3.58 20.00
C VAL A 121 -14.04 3.47 18.68
N LYS A 122 -12.71 3.50 18.74
CA LYS A 122 -11.79 3.31 17.60
C LYS A 122 -10.80 2.19 17.90
N VAL A 123 -10.08 1.74 16.89
CA VAL A 123 -8.90 0.87 17.02
C VAL A 123 -7.64 1.64 16.64
N ALA A 124 -6.52 1.35 17.28
CA ALA A 124 -5.23 1.87 16.85
C ALA A 124 -4.16 0.76 16.87
N GLY A 125 -3.23 0.84 15.92
CA GLY A 125 -2.17 -0.13 15.77
C GLY A 125 -0.92 0.45 15.11
N ARG A 126 0.13 -0.35 15.08
CA ARG A 126 1.41 0.02 14.48
C ARG A 126 2.18 -1.19 13.97
N GLU A 127 3.09 -0.94 13.06
CA GLU A 127 4.19 -1.84 12.74
C GLU A 127 5.51 -1.38 13.41
N VAL A 128 6.64 -1.90 13.02
CA VAL A 128 7.91 -1.86 13.76
C VAL A 128 8.73 -0.57 13.62
N ARG A 129 8.40 0.34 12.70
CA ARG A 129 9.24 1.50 12.33
C ARG A 129 9.62 2.36 13.53
N TYR A 130 10.75 3.07 13.40
CA TYR A 130 11.21 4.05 14.40
C TYR A 130 10.09 5.02 14.78
N ASN A 131 10.00 5.32 16.08
CA ASN A 131 9.01 6.21 16.68
C ASN A 131 7.54 5.77 16.53
N SER A 132 7.24 4.59 15.95
CA SER A 132 5.86 4.12 15.82
C SER A 132 5.17 3.91 17.17
N ASP A 133 5.90 3.48 18.18
CA ASP A 133 5.43 3.36 19.57
C ASP A 133 5.09 4.70 20.19
N LEU A 134 5.97 5.71 20.03
CA LEU A 134 5.73 7.08 20.48
C LEU A 134 4.51 7.70 19.79
N PHE A 135 4.39 7.51 18.49
CA PHE A 135 3.27 8.03 17.71
C PHE A 135 1.95 7.34 18.08
N LEU A 136 1.96 6.03 18.34
CA LEU A 136 0.78 5.32 18.84
C LEU A 136 0.39 5.80 20.25
N ASP A 137 1.36 6.04 21.14
CA ASP A 137 1.11 6.62 22.45
C ASP A 137 0.46 8.00 22.35
N ALA A 138 0.98 8.85 21.47
CA ALA A 138 0.42 10.19 21.23
C ALA A 138 -1.02 10.11 20.71
N ILE A 139 -1.29 9.27 19.69
CA ILE A 139 -2.63 9.07 19.13
C ILE A 139 -3.62 8.66 20.22
N THR A 140 -3.30 7.63 20.99
CA THR A 140 -4.23 7.08 21.99
C THR A 140 -4.50 8.07 23.13
N ARG A 141 -3.48 8.80 23.58
CA ARG A 141 -3.61 9.78 24.68
C ARG A 141 -4.35 11.05 24.25
N VAL A 142 -4.18 11.49 22.98
CA VAL A 142 -4.98 12.59 22.42
C VAL A 142 -6.44 12.17 22.29
N GLN A 143 -6.73 10.99 21.76
CA GLN A 143 -8.09 10.46 21.62
C GLN A 143 -8.77 10.32 22.99
N ALA A 144 -8.08 9.76 23.98
CA ALA A 144 -8.61 9.59 25.33
C ALA A 144 -8.91 10.94 26.00
N ALA A 145 -8.05 11.96 25.83
CA ALA A 145 -8.28 13.32 26.35
C ALA A 145 -9.54 13.99 25.76
N GLN A 146 -10.00 13.54 24.59
CA GLN A 146 -11.22 14.02 23.93
C GLN A 146 -12.41 13.07 24.12
N GLY A 147 -12.30 12.08 25.03
CA GLY A 147 -13.39 11.16 25.38
C GLY A 147 -13.61 9.99 24.41
N ILE A 148 -12.69 9.73 23.49
CA ILE A 148 -12.76 8.57 22.59
C ILE A 148 -12.04 7.38 23.24
N ARG A 149 -12.74 6.24 23.29
CA ARG A 149 -12.15 4.97 23.68
C ARG A 149 -11.39 4.36 22.49
N THR A 150 -10.14 3.98 22.71
CA THR A 150 -9.29 3.39 21.66
C THR A 150 -8.83 2.01 22.07
N LEU A 151 -9.22 1.00 21.29
CA LEU A 151 -8.76 -0.38 21.46
C LEU A 151 -7.34 -0.49 20.91
N VAL A 152 -6.41 -0.97 21.72
CA VAL A 152 -5.00 -1.18 21.35
C VAL A 152 -4.52 -2.53 21.86
N PRO A 153 -3.51 -3.14 21.24
CA PRO A 153 -2.87 -4.35 21.76
C PRO A 153 -2.22 -4.08 23.12
N GLU A 154 -2.19 -5.08 23.99
CA GLU A 154 -1.51 -5.01 25.28
C GLU A 154 -0.05 -4.55 25.13
N GLY A 155 0.34 -3.54 25.91
CA GLY A 155 1.64 -2.89 25.83
C GLY A 155 1.88 -2.16 24.51
N LYS A 156 0.81 -1.79 23.79
CA LYS A 156 0.88 -1.11 22.46
C LYS A 156 1.81 -1.80 21.50
N LYS A 157 1.86 -3.13 21.57
CA LYS A 157 2.69 -3.97 20.71
C LYS A 157 2.21 -3.91 19.26
N THR A 158 3.05 -4.39 18.33
CA THR A 158 2.75 -4.44 16.91
C THR A 158 1.61 -5.41 16.58
N ILE A 159 0.82 -5.06 15.59
CA ILE A 159 -0.17 -5.94 14.93
C ILE A 159 -0.11 -5.68 13.42
N PRO A 160 -0.50 -6.62 12.56
CA PRO A 160 -0.68 -6.35 11.13
C PRO A 160 -1.83 -5.35 10.88
N ILE A 161 -1.70 -4.56 9.81
CA ILE A 161 -2.73 -3.58 9.46
C ILE A 161 -4.10 -4.21 9.18
N TRP A 162 -4.11 -5.39 8.54
CA TRP A 162 -5.37 -6.07 8.23
C TRP A 162 -6.16 -6.46 9.48
N LEU A 163 -5.49 -6.70 10.63
CA LEU A 163 -6.19 -6.99 11.88
C LEU A 163 -6.92 -5.74 12.40
N ALA A 164 -6.27 -4.57 12.38
CA ALA A 164 -6.93 -3.31 12.76
C ALA A 164 -8.11 -2.99 11.83
N SER A 165 -7.93 -3.16 10.52
CA SER A 165 -8.98 -3.00 9.51
C SER A 165 -10.16 -3.95 9.75
N PHE A 166 -9.87 -5.24 9.93
CA PHE A 166 -10.90 -6.25 10.18
C PHE A 166 -11.69 -5.96 11.46
N LEU A 167 -11.01 -5.61 12.54
CA LEU A 167 -11.66 -5.28 13.83
C LEU A 167 -12.52 -4.01 13.74
N ALA A 168 -12.08 -2.99 12.98
CA ALA A 168 -12.90 -1.79 12.75
C ALA A 168 -14.27 -2.15 12.16
N PHE A 169 -14.31 -3.07 11.18
CA PHE A 169 -15.56 -3.56 10.61
C PHE A 169 -16.27 -4.55 11.57
N LYS A 170 -15.57 -5.57 12.04
CA LYS A 170 -16.17 -6.70 12.78
C LYS A 170 -16.82 -6.29 14.09
N LEU A 171 -16.21 -5.35 14.80
CA LEU A 171 -16.69 -4.81 16.08
C LEU A 171 -17.55 -3.54 15.93
N ASP A 172 -17.86 -3.14 14.70
CA ASP A 172 -18.62 -1.92 14.40
C ASP A 172 -18.01 -0.65 15.01
N LEU A 173 -16.67 -0.49 14.94
CA LEU A 173 -15.97 0.69 15.46
C LEU A 173 -16.11 1.87 14.47
N LEU A 174 -15.90 3.09 14.97
CA LEU A 174 -15.86 4.29 14.10
C LEU A 174 -14.59 4.36 13.24
N GLY A 175 -13.89 3.25 13.06
CA GLY A 175 -12.65 3.17 12.33
C GLY A 175 -11.43 3.15 13.23
N GLY A 176 -10.29 3.64 12.73
CA GLY A 176 -9.05 3.59 13.49
C GLY A 176 -7.90 4.37 12.86
N GLU A 177 -6.76 4.28 13.51
CA GLU A 177 -5.49 4.83 13.03
C GLU A 177 -4.40 3.77 13.11
N TYR A 178 -3.63 3.62 12.04
CA TYR A 178 -2.55 2.65 11.98
C TYR A 178 -1.26 3.30 11.49
N ILE A 179 -0.14 3.02 12.17
CA ILE A 179 1.15 3.65 11.89
C ILE A 179 2.00 2.72 11.05
N THR A 180 2.22 3.07 9.79
CA THR A 180 3.05 2.34 8.83
C THR A 180 3.35 3.17 7.60
N SER A 181 4.54 2.98 7.02
CA SER A 181 4.85 3.37 5.65
C SER A 181 4.91 2.16 4.70
N SER A 182 4.27 1.03 5.07
CA SER A 182 4.25 -0.21 4.31
C SER A 182 5.68 -0.67 3.94
N HIS A 183 5.94 -0.99 2.69
CA HIS A 183 7.25 -1.40 2.17
C HIS A 183 8.25 -0.24 1.95
N GLY A 184 7.91 0.98 2.35
CA GLY A 184 8.79 2.14 2.17
C GLY A 184 10.10 2.03 2.94
N ILE A 185 11.07 2.88 2.57
CA ILE A 185 12.39 2.95 3.20
C ILE A 185 12.32 3.16 4.73
N SER A 186 13.35 2.73 5.47
CA SER A 186 13.35 2.70 6.94
C SER A 186 13.15 4.06 7.61
N VAL A 187 13.64 5.14 6.99
CA VAL A 187 13.52 6.51 7.53
C VAL A 187 12.14 7.15 7.34
N LYS A 188 11.25 6.52 6.57
CA LYS A 188 9.86 6.99 6.38
C LYS A 188 8.94 6.39 7.44
N ASN A 189 7.92 7.16 7.78
CA ASN A 189 6.77 6.66 8.52
C ASN A 189 5.49 7.31 7.96
N ALA A 190 4.33 6.86 8.42
CA ALA A 190 3.04 7.42 8.03
C ALA A 190 1.97 7.03 9.05
N THR A 191 0.82 7.70 8.98
CA THR A 191 -0.44 7.22 9.55
C THR A 191 -1.36 6.78 8.41
N LYS A 192 -2.04 5.65 8.56
CA LYS A 192 -3.15 5.23 7.71
C LYS A 192 -4.43 5.38 8.53
N ASP A 193 -5.37 6.18 8.04
CA ASP A 193 -6.65 6.39 8.69
C ASP A 193 -7.68 5.41 8.13
N LEU A 194 -8.34 4.67 9.02
CA LEU A 194 -9.34 3.67 8.69
C LEU A 194 -10.73 4.18 9.04
N ASN A 195 -11.68 4.01 8.14
CA ASN A 195 -13.09 4.34 8.41
C ASN A 195 -13.84 3.16 9.07
N CYS A 196 -15.11 3.35 9.37
CA CYS A 196 -15.95 2.34 10.02
C CYS A 196 -16.14 1.04 9.21
N GLN A 197 -15.78 1.04 7.93
CA GLN A 197 -15.76 -0.17 7.10
C GLN A 197 -14.43 -0.94 7.22
N GLY A 198 -13.41 -0.35 7.86
CA GLY A 198 -12.05 -0.85 7.89
C GLY A 198 -11.23 -0.48 6.65
N SER A 199 -11.77 0.29 5.71
CA SER A 199 -11.01 0.76 4.56
C SER A 199 -10.27 2.06 4.87
N GLN A 200 -9.16 2.31 4.16
CA GLN A 200 -8.46 3.59 4.26
C GLN A 200 -9.38 4.73 3.77
N TYR A 201 -9.19 5.93 4.36
CA TYR A 201 -9.94 7.12 3.99
C TYR A 201 -9.79 7.46 2.51
N LEU A 202 -10.88 7.87 1.89
CA LEU A 202 -10.85 8.56 0.61
C LEU A 202 -10.46 10.04 0.80
N PRO A 203 -10.02 10.73 -0.27
CA PRO A 203 -9.59 12.14 -0.16
C PRO A 203 -10.64 13.06 0.48
N GLU A 204 -11.93 12.81 0.25
CA GLU A 204 -13.02 13.60 0.83
C GLU A 204 -13.09 13.44 2.35
N GLU A 205 -12.95 12.21 2.87
CA GLU A 205 -12.91 11.95 4.31
C GLU A 205 -11.68 12.65 4.95
N SER A 206 -10.55 12.68 4.23
CA SER A 206 -9.34 13.36 4.69
C SER A 206 -9.50 14.88 4.75
N MET A 207 -10.24 15.48 3.84
CA MET A 207 -10.44 16.93 3.82
C MET A 207 -11.23 17.46 5.02
N GLU A 208 -12.09 16.66 5.65
CA GLU A 208 -12.83 17.08 6.85
C GLU A 208 -11.88 17.47 7.99
N PHE A 209 -10.88 16.63 8.28
CA PHE A 209 -9.94 16.95 9.37
C PHE A 209 -8.82 17.90 8.93
N VAL A 210 -8.46 17.98 7.64
CA VAL A 210 -7.57 19.03 7.13
C VAL A 210 -8.19 20.40 7.40
N ASN A 211 -9.47 20.59 7.09
CA ASN A 211 -10.18 21.83 7.40
C ASN A 211 -10.20 22.12 8.91
N LYS A 212 -10.32 21.08 9.74
CA LYS A 212 -10.30 21.22 11.20
C LYS A 212 -8.91 21.68 11.72
N ILE A 213 -7.80 21.20 11.12
CA ILE A 213 -6.45 21.72 11.46
C ILE A 213 -6.37 23.21 11.13
N GLN A 214 -6.90 23.63 9.98
CA GLN A 214 -6.94 25.06 9.61
C GLN A 214 -7.75 25.89 10.62
N GLU A 215 -8.87 25.37 11.11
CA GLU A 215 -9.66 26.03 12.16
C GLU A 215 -8.86 26.20 13.46
N ILE A 216 -8.11 25.17 13.87
CA ILE A 216 -7.22 25.22 15.03
C ILE A 216 -6.17 26.32 14.84
N PHE A 217 -5.53 26.39 13.66
CA PHE A 217 -4.53 27.42 13.37
C PHE A 217 -5.13 28.81 13.36
N ASN A 218 -6.28 29.02 12.74
CA ASN A 218 -6.98 30.32 12.71
C ASN A 218 -7.34 30.78 14.15
N LYS A 219 -7.75 29.83 15.00
CA LYS A 219 -8.04 30.13 16.40
C LYS A 219 -6.76 30.48 17.17
N THR A 220 -5.67 29.76 16.95
CA THR A 220 -4.35 30.04 17.55
C THR A 220 -3.84 31.44 17.15
N GLU A 221 -3.99 31.82 15.86
CA GLU A 221 -3.63 33.15 15.37
C GLU A 221 -4.44 34.24 16.07
N LYS A 222 -5.75 34.03 16.24
CA LYS A 222 -6.66 35.00 16.85
C LYS A 222 -6.42 35.15 18.34
N ASP A 223 -6.36 34.03 19.07
CA ASP A 223 -6.39 33.98 20.54
C ASP A 223 -4.96 33.98 21.14
N GLY A 224 -3.92 33.83 20.30
CA GLY A 224 -2.51 33.71 20.70
C GLY A 224 -2.07 32.31 21.02
N THR A 225 -2.94 31.48 21.60
CA THR A 225 -2.66 30.10 21.99
C THR A 225 -3.85 29.17 21.76
N TYR A 226 -3.55 27.86 21.68
CA TYR A 226 -4.54 26.79 21.67
C TYR A 226 -4.04 25.64 22.56
N GLU A 227 -4.84 25.26 23.57
CA GLU A 227 -4.49 24.21 24.52
C GLU A 227 -4.90 22.83 24.00
N ILE A 228 -3.94 21.90 23.92
CA ILE A 228 -4.15 20.50 23.53
C ILE A 228 -3.89 19.61 24.72
N LYS A 229 -4.94 18.98 25.22
CA LYS A 229 -4.84 18.06 26.36
C LYS A 229 -4.35 16.69 25.91
N ILE A 230 -3.45 16.11 26.69
CA ILE A 230 -2.89 14.77 26.52
C ILE A 230 -3.23 13.97 27.78
N ALA A 231 -3.98 12.90 27.64
CA ALA A 231 -4.41 12.07 28.77
C ALA A 231 -3.23 11.32 29.44
N ALA A 232 -3.43 10.86 30.66
CA ALA A 232 -2.49 9.96 31.33
C ALA A 232 -2.39 8.61 30.58
N THR A 233 -1.27 7.92 30.75
CA THR A 233 -1.03 6.60 30.10
C THR A 233 -1.98 5.51 30.58
N ASP A 234 -2.49 5.63 31.80
CA ASP A 234 -3.43 4.71 32.46
C ASP A 234 -4.90 5.14 32.33
N ASN A 235 -5.17 6.12 31.45
CA ASN A 235 -6.55 6.55 31.19
C ASN A 235 -7.39 5.36 30.70
N PRO A 236 -8.55 5.06 31.32
CA PRO A 236 -9.36 3.88 31.00
C PRO A 236 -9.92 3.85 29.58
N LEU A 237 -9.89 4.98 28.88
CA LEU A 237 -10.25 5.06 27.44
C LEU A 237 -9.13 4.56 26.52
N ILE A 238 -7.91 4.39 27.01
CA ILE A 238 -6.83 3.66 26.34
C ILE A 238 -7.02 2.19 26.71
N ASP A 239 -7.75 1.46 25.88
CA ASP A 239 -8.22 0.13 26.24
C ASP A 239 -7.31 -0.96 25.68
N GLU A 240 -6.45 -1.45 26.56
CA GLU A 240 -5.58 -2.59 26.32
C GLU A 240 -6.24 -3.93 26.72
N LYS A 241 -7.48 -3.93 27.24
CA LYS A 241 -8.12 -5.14 27.78
C LYS A 241 -8.87 -5.93 26.72
N VAL A 242 -9.61 -5.26 25.84
CA VAL A 242 -10.36 -5.92 24.74
C VAL A 242 -9.43 -6.65 23.77
N LEU A 243 -8.20 -6.14 23.59
CA LEU A 243 -7.15 -6.76 22.76
C LEU A 243 -5.97 -7.25 23.61
N ALA A 244 -6.15 -7.44 24.91
CA ALA A 244 -5.12 -7.84 25.87
C ALA A 244 -4.48 -9.18 25.47
N ASN A 245 -5.32 -10.15 25.17
CA ASN A 245 -4.91 -11.27 24.37
C ASN A 245 -5.25 -10.90 22.93
N ILE A 246 -4.25 -10.55 22.13
CA ILE A 246 -4.44 -10.42 20.68
C ILE A 246 -5.20 -11.64 20.12
N ASP A 247 -5.26 -12.72 20.86
CA ASP A 247 -5.98 -13.95 20.58
C ASP A 247 -7.47 -13.73 20.35
N ASP A 248 -8.15 -12.82 21.05
CA ASP A 248 -9.58 -12.58 20.82
C ASP A 248 -9.84 -11.98 19.45
N GLY A 249 -9.01 -11.03 19.02
CA GLY A 249 -9.05 -10.49 17.66
C GLY A 249 -8.63 -11.53 16.60
N VAL A 250 -7.65 -12.36 16.92
CA VAL A 250 -7.19 -13.44 16.06
C VAL A 250 -8.26 -14.53 15.94
N ASP A 251 -9.00 -14.85 17.00
CA ASP A 251 -10.10 -15.84 16.93
C ASP A 251 -11.19 -15.40 15.96
N LEU A 252 -11.64 -14.14 16.05
CA LEU A 252 -12.61 -13.57 15.11
C LEU A 252 -12.09 -13.62 13.67
N TYR A 253 -10.81 -13.36 13.48
CA TYR A 253 -10.18 -13.40 12.15
C TYR A 253 -10.03 -14.84 11.63
N VAL A 254 -9.71 -15.81 12.48
CA VAL A 254 -9.64 -17.24 12.14
C VAL A 254 -11.02 -17.78 11.73
N GLU A 255 -12.09 -17.34 12.38
CA GLU A 255 -13.47 -17.66 11.94
C GLU A 255 -13.74 -17.16 10.52
N TYR A 256 -13.33 -15.91 10.25
CA TYR A 256 -13.42 -15.34 8.90
C TYR A 256 -12.61 -16.16 7.88
N LEU A 257 -11.37 -16.51 8.20
CA LEU A 257 -10.52 -17.32 7.30
C LEU A 257 -11.15 -18.68 7.01
N LYS A 258 -11.76 -19.34 8.00
CA LYS A 258 -12.45 -20.63 7.83
C LYS A 258 -13.68 -20.54 6.95
N SER A 259 -14.36 -19.41 6.90
CA SER A 259 -15.47 -19.16 5.97
C SER A 259 -15.01 -18.82 4.55
N GLY A 260 -13.72 -18.47 4.39
CA GLY A 260 -13.05 -18.10 3.14
C GLY A 260 -11.94 -19.07 2.77
N VAL A 261 -10.71 -18.57 2.74
CA VAL A 261 -9.52 -19.28 2.21
C VAL A 261 -9.04 -20.46 3.07
N ALA A 262 -9.33 -20.47 4.37
CA ALA A 262 -8.94 -21.56 5.29
C ALA A 262 -10.04 -22.62 5.45
N GLN A 263 -10.80 -22.89 4.40
CA GLN A 263 -11.74 -24.01 4.36
C GLN A 263 -11.00 -25.33 4.53
N LYS A 264 -11.76 -26.32 5.00
CA LYS A 264 -11.23 -27.68 5.29
C LYS A 264 -10.38 -28.24 4.16
N ILE A 265 -10.81 -28.09 2.89
CA ILE A 265 -10.09 -28.62 1.73
C ILE A 265 -8.67 -28.04 1.61
N ASN A 266 -8.48 -26.75 1.88
CA ASN A 266 -7.16 -26.12 1.86
C ASN A 266 -6.33 -26.50 3.08
N LEU A 267 -6.93 -26.57 4.26
CA LEU A 267 -6.23 -26.98 5.48
C LEU A 267 -5.77 -28.44 5.40
N ASP A 268 -6.59 -29.34 4.84
CA ASP A 268 -6.22 -30.74 4.64
C ASP A 268 -5.02 -30.86 3.69
N LEU A 269 -4.98 -30.07 2.59
CA LEU A 269 -3.81 -30.01 1.71
C LEU A 269 -2.56 -29.52 2.45
N ILE A 270 -2.67 -28.42 3.21
CA ILE A 270 -1.53 -27.85 3.94
C ILE A 270 -0.97 -28.87 4.96
N LYS A 271 -1.82 -29.64 5.62
CA LYS A 271 -1.40 -30.71 6.55
C LYS A 271 -0.60 -31.84 5.88
N GLU A 272 -0.73 -32.02 4.57
CA GLU A 272 0.04 -33.00 3.80
C GLU A 272 1.45 -32.52 3.40
N ILE A 273 1.81 -31.24 3.64
CA ILE A 273 3.14 -30.68 3.33
C ILE A 273 4.24 -31.51 3.99
N LYS A 274 5.20 -31.96 3.20
CA LYS A 274 6.38 -32.71 3.62
C LYS A 274 7.58 -31.77 3.84
N ASP A 275 7.91 -30.96 2.84
CA ASP A 275 8.98 -29.98 2.92
C ASP A 275 8.39 -28.66 3.38
N LYS A 276 8.79 -28.22 4.57
CA LYS A 276 8.23 -27.02 5.21
C LYS A 276 8.40 -25.78 4.33
N ILE A 277 7.37 -24.95 4.36
CA ILE A 277 7.41 -23.63 3.73
C ILE A 277 8.16 -22.67 4.67
N VAL A 278 9.05 -21.86 4.09
CA VAL A 278 9.73 -20.80 4.83
C VAL A 278 8.88 -19.53 4.78
N ILE A 279 8.73 -18.87 5.94
CA ILE A 279 8.16 -17.52 6.02
C ILE A 279 9.27 -16.55 6.42
N GLU A 280 9.33 -15.41 5.73
CA GLU A 280 10.24 -14.31 6.02
C GLU A 280 9.42 -13.03 6.26
N SER A 281 9.62 -12.41 7.41
CA SER A 281 8.92 -11.19 7.82
C SER A 281 9.70 -9.89 7.61
N VAL A 282 10.94 -10.00 7.13
CA VAL A 282 11.88 -8.86 6.93
C VAL A 282 12.03 -7.95 8.16
N GLY A 283 11.90 -8.52 9.36
CA GLY A 283 11.87 -7.77 10.61
C GLY A 283 10.53 -7.06 10.90
N GLY A 284 9.49 -7.33 10.12
CA GLY A 284 8.16 -6.72 10.24
C GLY A 284 7.27 -7.34 11.32
N SER A 285 6.00 -6.92 11.35
CA SER A 285 5.02 -7.28 12.38
C SER A 285 4.34 -8.66 12.20
N ALA A 286 4.76 -9.45 11.20
CA ALA A 286 4.08 -10.69 10.82
C ALA A 286 4.11 -11.78 11.90
N TYR A 287 5.30 -12.12 12.41
CA TYR A 287 5.51 -13.32 13.23
C TYR A 287 4.57 -13.41 14.43
N ARG A 288 4.44 -12.32 15.17
CA ARG A 288 3.66 -12.28 16.41
C ARG A 288 2.19 -12.67 16.21
N THR A 289 1.57 -12.23 15.13
CA THR A 289 0.15 -12.48 14.85
C THR A 289 -0.04 -13.71 13.99
N LEU A 290 0.71 -13.85 12.91
CA LEU A 290 0.57 -14.96 11.99
C LEU A 290 0.89 -16.31 12.65
N SER A 291 1.90 -16.39 13.53
CA SER A 291 2.21 -17.63 14.27
C SER A 291 1.00 -18.13 15.09
N ARG A 292 0.21 -17.21 15.66
CA ARG A 292 -1.02 -17.56 16.39
C ARG A 292 -2.14 -18.02 15.45
N VAL A 293 -2.31 -17.33 14.31
CA VAL A 293 -3.27 -17.75 13.28
C VAL A 293 -2.96 -19.18 12.82
N LEU A 294 -1.70 -19.46 12.45
CA LEU A 294 -1.28 -20.78 11.99
C LEU A 294 -1.49 -21.87 13.06
N LYS A 295 -1.23 -21.52 14.33
CA LYS A 295 -1.47 -22.43 15.47
C LYS A 295 -2.96 -22.73 15.65
N LYS A 296 -3.83 -21.71 15.58
CA LYS A 296 -5.29 -21.87 15.71
C LYS A 296 -5.92 -22.60 14.51
N LEU A 297 -5.26 -22.58 13.35
CA LEU A 297 -5.62 -23.38 12.18
C LEU A 297 -5.03 -24.81 12.20
N ASP A 298 -4.22 -25.15 13.21
CA ASP A 298 -3.55 -26.45 13.35
C ASP A 298 -2.66 -26.82 12.15
N ILE A 299 -1.87 -25.86 11.70
CA ILE A 299 -0.94 -25.99 10.56
C ILE A 299 0.44 -25.39 10.84
N SER A 300 0.73 -24.93 12.05
CA SER A 300 1.98 -24.21 12.38
C SER A 300 3.24 -25.07 12.19
N ASP A 301 3.15 -26.39 12.33
CA ASP A 301 4.24 -27.34 12.11
C ASP A 301 4.69 -27.45 10.64
N LYS A 302 3.90 -26.93 9.70
CA LYS A 302 4.17 -26.94 8.26
C LYS A 302 5.06 -25.77 7.81
N PHE A 303 5.38 -24.86 8.73
CA PHE A 303 6.16 -23.68 8.45
C PHE A 303 7.46 -23.63 9.25
N THR A 304 8.44 -22.96 8.70
CA THR A 304 9.64 -22.52 9.42
C THR A 304 9.84 -21.03 9.15
N TRP A 305 10.50 -20.35 10.07
CA TRP A 305 10.74 -18.92 9.96
C TRP A 305 12.22 -18.66 9.74
N PHE A 306 12.54 -17.73 8.85
CA PHE A 306 13.90 -17.27 8.73
C PHE A 306 14.24 -16.29 9.84
N ASP A 307 13.42 -15.28 10.03
CA ASP A 307 13.59 -14.28 11.10
C ASP A 307 12.26 -14.06 11.81
N THR A 308 12.32 -13.98 13.14
CA THR A 308 11.13 -13.82 14.00
C THR A 308 11.19 -12.53 14.80
N GLU A 309 12.35 -11.87 14.81
CA GLU A 309 12.57 -10.63 15.56
C GLU A 309 12.10 -9.43 14.77
N GLU A 310 11.43 -8.52 15.46
CA GLU A 310 11.04 -7.23 14.93
C GLU A 310 12.25 -6.30 14.87
N ASP A 311 12.46 -5.63 13.73
CA ASP A 311 13.58 -4.72 13.51
C ASP A 311 13.13 -3.45 12.78
N SER A 312 13.22 -2.30 13.42
CA SER A 312 12.88 -1.00 12.84
C SER A 312 13.75 -0.60 11.65
N PHE A 313 14.89 -1.25 11.47
CA PHE A 313 15.83 -1.04 10.39
C PHE A 313 15.76 -2.13 9.31
N PHE A 314 14.80 -3.07 9.44
CA PHE A 314 14.55 -4.14 8.48
C PHE A 314 15.81 -4.93 8.10
N HIS A 315 16.62 -5.32 9.07
CA HIS A 315 17.87 -6.05 8.89
C HIS A 315 18.82 -5.40 7.85
N SER A 316 18.82 -4.07 7.77
CA SER A 316 19.58 -3.24 6.82
C SER A 316 19.08 -3.22 5.38
N ILE A 317 17.93 -3.81 5.06
CA ILE A 317 17.39 -3.80 3.70
C ILE A 317 17.25 -2.37 3.18
N GLY A 318 16.84 -1.42 4.03
CA GLY A 318 16.68 -0.02 3.67
C GLY A 318 17.99 0.77 3.54
N LYS A 319 19.15 0.19 3.89
CA LYS A 319 20.43 0.89 3.93
C LYS A 319 21.56 0.00 3.41
N TYR A 320 21.59 -0.23 2.13
CA TYR A 320 22.60 -1.05 1.52
C TYR A 320 23.78 -0.21 1.02
N ASP A 321 25.01 -0.59 1.37
CA ASP A 321 26.24 0.08 0.90
C ASP A 321 26.75 -0.57 -0.39
N HIS A 322 26.58 0.12 -1.51
CA HIS A 322 27.10 -0.28 -2.82
C HIS A 322 28.29 0.57 -3.28
N THR A 323 28.92 1.32 -2.37
CA THR A 323 30.00 2.21 -2.75
C THR A 323 31.32 1.49 -2.99
N PRO A 324 32.17 1.96 -3.91
CA PRO A 324 33.57 1.53 -3.98
C PRO A 324 34.29 1.81 -2.66
N LYS A 325 35.31 0.99 -2.33
CA LYS A 325 36.17 1.19 -1.16
C LYS A 325 36.59 2.66 -1.01
N GLY A 326 36.16 3.31 0.06
CA GLY A 326 36.52 4.67 0.41
C GLY A 326 35.44 5.75 0.24
N GLU A 327 34.34 5.48 -0.44
CA GLU A 327 33.18 6.37 -0.49
C GLU A 327 32.02 5.76 0.29
N LYS A 328 31.50 6.46 1.29
CA LYS A 328 30.31 6.02 2.03
C LYS A 328 29.08 6.69 1.45
N ALA A 329 28.29 5.95 0.71
CA ALA A 329 26.93 6.35 0.31
C ALA A 329 25.95 5.25 0.67
N PHE A 330 24.89 5.62 1.36
CA PHE A 330 23.80 4.73 1.68
C PHE A 330 22.74 4.84 0.59
N TYR A 331 22.37 3.69 0.04
CA TYR A 331 21.23 3.58 -0.87
C TYR A 331 20.05 3.04 -0.09
N ASP A 332 18.92 3.71 -0.23
CA ASP A 332 17.69 3.36 0.47
C ASP A 332 16.76 2.63 -0.49
N TYR A 333 16.51 1.36 -0.20
CA TYR A 333 15.65 0.52 -1.01
C TYR A 333 14.33 0.24 -0.29
N SER A 334 13.28 0.08 -1.09
CA SER A 334 11.99 -0.41 -0.63
C SER A 334 12.12 -1.83 -0.03
N VAL A 335 11.37 -2.10 1.02
CA VAL A 335 11.29 -3.42 1.67
C VAL A 335 10.27 -4.29 0.93
N ASP A 336 10.45 -4.42 -0.38
CA ASP A 336 9.64 -5.20 -1.30
C ASP A 336 10.57 -6.16 -2.04
N ALA A 337 10.37 -7.45 -1.84
CA ALA A 337 11.26 -8.49 -2.35
C ALA A 337 11.24 -8.63 -3.89
N THR A 338 10.27 -8.03 -4.57
CA THR A 338 10.21 -8.01 -6.05
C THR A 338 10.97 -6.83 -6.66
N VAL A 339 11.43 -5.88 -5.86
CA VAL A 339 12.19 -4.73 -6.35
C VAL A 339 13.56 -5.17 -6.85
N VAL A 340 13.85 -4.79 -8.09
CA VAL A 340 15.16 -4.97 -8.73
C VAL A 340 15.90 -3.64 -8.74
N ALA A 341 17.10 -3.63 -8.21
CA ALA A 341 18.02 -2.49 -8.26
C ALA A 341 19.21 -2.79 -9.17
N LYS A 342 20.03 -1.78 -9.44
CA LYS A 342 21.27 -1.91 -10.21
C LYS A 342 22.44 -1.45 -9.37
N LYS A 343 23.47 -2.29 -9.28
CA LYS A 343 24.79 -1.92 -8.76
C LYS A 343 25.44 -0.88 -9.69
N ARG A 344 26.46 -0.16 -9.24
CA ARG A 344 27.23 0.76 -10.11
C ARG A 344 27.87 0.04 -11.33
N SER A 345 28.15 -1.25 -11.20
CA SER A 345 28.60 -2.11 -12.32
C SER A 345 27.55 -2.31 -13.42
N GLY A 346 26.29 -1.92 -13.19
CA GLY A 346 25.16 -2.21 -14.06
C GLY A 346 24.47 -3.56 -13.78
N GLU A 347 25.03 -4.38 -12.89
CA GLU A 347 24.45 -5.65 -12.46
C GLU A 347 23.12 -5.45 -11.73
N LYS A 348 22.11 -6.21 -12.14
CA LYS A 348 20.80 -6.25 -11.46
C LYS A 348 20.90 -7.12 -10.21
N PHE A 349 20.22 -6.73 -9.14
CA PHE A 349 20.12 -7.50 -7.92
C PHE A 349 18.79 -7.22 -7.19
N PHE A 350 18.40 -8.11 -6.28
CA PHE A 350 17.23 -7.97 -5.43
C PHE A 350 17.69 -7.57 -4.02
N PRO A 351 17.50 -6.30 -3.58
CA PRO A 351 18.02 -5.82 -2.30
C PRO A 351 17.61 -6.66 -1.10
N VAL A 352 16.33 -7.08 -1.02
CA VAL A 352 15.83 -7.92 0.07
C VAL A 352 16.54 -9.28 0.09
N ILE A 353 16.57 -9.97 -1.05
CA ILE A 353 17.12 -11.33 -1.17
C ILE A 353 18.62 -11.35 -0.88
N GLU A 354 19.38 -10.37 -1.41
CA GLU A 354 20.82 -10.26 -1.22
C GLU A 354 21.14 -9.91 0.25
N THR A 355 20.41 -8.94 0.85
CA THR A 355 20.64 -8.52 2.24
C THR A 355 20.33 -9.64 3.24
N MET A 356 19.26 -10.40 2.97
CA MET A 356 18.85 -11.51 3.85
C MET A 356 19.65 -12.79 3.64
N HIS A 357 20.68 -12.79 2.77
CA HIS A 357 21.59 -13.90 2.51
C HIS A 357 20.91 -15.23 2.16
N TYR A 358 19.98 -15.19 1.22
CA TYR A 358 19.27 -16.39 0.78
C TYR A 358 20.20 -17.40 0.08
N ASP A 359 21.30 -16.95 -0.53
CA ASP A 359 22.35 -17.78 -1.07
C ASP A 359 22.98 -18.73 -0.03
N GLU A 360 23.18 -18.25 1.21
CA GLU A 360 23.71 -19.06 2.30
C GLU A 360 22.66 -19.93 3.01
N ARG A 361 21.42 -19.43 3.09
CA ARG A 361 20.33 -20.03 3.88
C ARG A 361 19.60 -21.12 3.10
N LEU A 362 19.26 -20.88 1.83
CA LEU A 362 18.47 -21.79 1.02
C LEU A 362 19.26 -22.95 0.44
N THR A 363 20.58 -22.80 0.24
CA THR A 363 21.44 -23.89 -0.24
C THR A 363 21.53 -25.09 0.72
N LYS A 364 21.07 -24.92 1.94
CA LYS A 364 21.00 -25.97 2.98
C LYS A 364 19.65 -26.69 3.02
N LEU A 365 18.67 -26.23 2.22
CA LEU A 365 17.31 -26.74 2.20
C LEU A 365 17.06 -27.55 0.90
N PRO A 366 16.03 -28.41 0.86
CA PRO A 366 15.67 -29.16 -0.33
C PRO A 366 15.36 -28.25 -1.53
N VAL A 367 15.70 -28.71 -2.75
CA VAL A 367 15.22 -28.05 -3.99
C VAL A 367 13.71 -28.14 -4.04
N GLY A 368 13.05 -27.06 -4.41
CA GLY A 368 11.58 -26.93 -4.35
C GLY A 368 11.09 -26.23 -3.08
N THR A 369 12.00 -25.85 -2.15
CA THR A 369 11.62 -25.07 -0.96
C THR A 369 11.04 -23.72 -1.39
N ALA A 370 9.81 -23.44 -0.95
CA ALA A 370 9.16 -22.15 -1.15
C ALA A 370 9.48 -21.20 0.02
N VAL A 371 9.70 -19.92 -0.31
CA VAL A 371 9.83 -18.84 0.66
C VAL A 371 8.74 -17.81 0.40
N LEU A 372 7.95 -17.55 1.41
CA LEU A 372 6.87 -16.58 1.42
C LEU A 372 7.33 -15.34 2.20
N ILE A 373 7.57 -14.24 1.48
CA ILE A 373 8.17 -13.03 2.03
C ILE A 373 7.08 -11.97 2.18
N THR A 374 6.93 -11.40 3.39
CA THR A 374 5.93 -10.37 3.67
C THR A 374 6.59 -9.03 3.94
N ASP A 375 5.87 -7.95 3.68
CA ASP A 375 6.32 -6.60 4.00
C ASP A 375 6.09 -6.23 5.49
N PRO A 376 6.61 -5.08 5.97
CA PRO A 376 6.62 -4.73 7.40
C PRO A 376 5.26 -4.70 8.10
N ASP A 377 4.19 -4.24 7.46
CA ASP A 377 2.83 -4.20 8.01
C ASP A 377 1.99 -5.44 7.64
N HIS A 378 2.65 -6.45 7.01
CA HIS A 378 2.11 -7.76 6.69
C HIS A 378 0.84 -7.72 5.81
N ASP A 379 0.81 -6.78 4.87
CA ASP A 379 -0.31 -6.65 3.95
C ASP A 379 -0.01 -7.19 2.54
N ARG A 380 1.28 -7.43 2.18
CA ARG A 380 1.75 -7.91 0.87
C ARG A 380 2.48 -9.24 0.99
N LEU A 381 2.45 -10.01 -0.12
CA LEU A 381 3.15 -11.27 -0.23
C LEU A 381 3.98 -11.32 -1.51
N THR A 382 5.25 -11.70 -1.39
CA THR A 382 6.11 -12.19 -2.48
C THR A 382 6.28 -13.70 -2.36
N VAL A 383 6.06 -14.39 -3.45
CA VAL A 383 6.22 -15.85 -3.55
C VAL A 383 7.52 -16.15 -4.28
N THR A 384 8.34 -17.02 -3.70
CA THR A 384 9.60 -17.48 -4.29
C THR A 384 9.74 -18.99 -4.10
N GLN A 385 10.55 -19.64 -4.95
CA GLN A 385 10.83 -21.08 -4.82
C GLN A 385 12.23 -21.41 -5.31
N THR A 386 12.93 -22.31 -4.64
CA THR A 386 14.21 -22.83 -5.15
C THR A 386 13.99 -23.80 -6.29
N GLU A 387 14.73 -23.64 -7.37
CA GLU A 387 14.72 -24.52 -8.54
C GLU A 387 16.14 -24.83 -9.01
N LYS A 388 16.30 -25.86 -9.86
CA LYS A 388 17.59 -26.18 -10.46
C LYS A 388 18.00 -25.12 -11.51
N ALA A 389 19.29 -24.80 -11.59
CA ALA A 389 19.81 -23.82 -12.51
C ALA A 389 19.68 -24.20 -13.99
N ASP A 390 19.45 -25.50 -14.31
CA ASP A 390 19.19 -25.95 -15.67
C ASP A 390 17.83 -25.44 -16.22
N LYS A 391 16.96 -24.89 -15.38
CA LYS A 391 15.64 -24.32 -15.73
C LYS A 391 15.68 -22.86 -16.21
N ILE A 392 16.82 -22.17 -16.09
CA ILE A 392 16.95 -20.74 -16.43
C ILE A 392 16.35 -20.40 -17.80
N SER A 393 16.67 -21.16 -18.85
CA SER A 393 16.15 -20.87 -20.20
C SER A 393 14.62 -20.99 -20.31
N GLU A 394 13.99 -21.86 -19.52
CA GLU A 394 12.53 -22.00 -19.45
C GLU A 394 11.91 -20.79 -18.71
N LEU A 395 12.55 -20.36 -17.60
CA LEU A 395 12.10 -19.20 -16.83
C LEU A 395 12.17 -17.90 -17.64
N GLU A 396 13.27 -17.66 -18.33
CA GLU A 396 13.44 -16.48 -19.17
C GLU A 396 12.37 -16.40 -20.28
N LYS A 397 12.04 -17.52 -20.91
CA LYS A 397 10.96 -17.61 -21.91
C LYS A 397 9.57 -17.33 -21.30
N ALA A 398 9.37 -17.70 -20.04
CA ALA A 398 8.13 -17.45 -19.31
C ALA A 398 8.08 -16.05 -18.66
N GLY A 399 9.18 -15.28 -18.69
CA GLY A 399 9.29 -13.98 -18.05
C GLY A 399 9.37 -14.04 -16.53
N ILE A 400 9.82 -15.16 -15.98
CA ILE A 400 9.98 -15.35 -14.54
C ILE A 400 11.39 -14.92 -14.15
N ASP A 401 11.47 -14.01 -13.18
CA ASP A 401 12.74 -13.53 -12.66
C ASP A 401 13.37 -14.57 -11.70
N TYR A 402 14.71 -14.55 -11.60
CA TYR A 402 15.44 -15.48 -10.74
C TYR A 402 16.71 -14.85 -10.16
N VAL A 403 17.17 -15.39 -9.04
CA VAL A 403 18.46 -15.11 -8.42
C VAL A 403 19.29 -16.39 -8.39
N ARG A 404 20.53 -16.35 -8.89
CA ARG A 404 21.44 -17.50 -8.79
C ARG A 404 21.99 -17.59 -7.37
N LEU A 405 21.72 -18.70 -6.69
CA LEU A 405 22.20 -18.98 -5.34
C LEU A 405 23.60 -19.64 -5.37
N ASN A 406 23.79 -20.58 -6.33
CA ASN A 406 25.07 -21.21 -6.65
C ASN A 406 25.05 -21.76 -8.08
N ASN A 407 26.00 -22.63 -8.44
CA ASN A 407 26.08 -23.18 -9.81
C ASN A 407 24.88 -24.03 -10.19
N ASP A 408 24.29 -24.74 -9.24
CA ASP A 408 23.24 -25.75 -9.46
C ASP A 408 21.85 -25.29 -9.03
N LEU A 409 21.75 -24.20 -8.25
CA LEU A 409 20.52 -23.75 -7.60
C LEU A 409 20.22 -22.28 -7.87
N ILE A 410 18.98 -22.00 -8.18
CA ILE A 410 18.42 -20.66 -8.33
C ILE A 410 17.22 -20.49 -7.40
N LEU A 411 16.87 -19.23 -7.12
CA LEU A 411 15.61 -18.84 -6.49
C LEU A 411 14.76 -18.12 -7.54
N THR A 412 13.62 -18.69 -7.90
CA THR A 412 12.62 -17.99 -8.72
C THR A 412 11.92 -16.93 -7.90
N VAL A 413 11.71 -15.77 -8.48
CA VAL A 413 11.01 -14.63 -7.86
C VAL A 413 9.82 -14.28 -8.72
N PHE A 414 8.62 -14.56 -8.22
CA PHE A 414 7.40 -14.26 -8.97
C PHE A 414 6.95 -12.83 -8.69
N THR A 415 6.65 -12.07 -9.76
CA THR A 415 5.96 -10.79 -9.60
C THR A 415 4.60 -11.01 -8.92
N ALA A 416 4.03 -9.99 -8.30
CA ALA A 416 2.69 -10.09 -7.72
C ALA A 416 1.66 -10.54 -8.77
N ASN A 417 1.80 -10.03 -10.00
CA ASN A 417 0.94 -10.43 -11.12
C ASN A 417 1.00 -11.94 -11.41
N GLN A 418 2.19 -12.52 -11.41
CA GLN A 418 2.40 -13.95 -11.64
C GLN A 418 1.92 -14.80 -10.45
N ALA A 419 2.31 -14.40 -9.24
CA ALA A 419 1.91 -15.11 -8.02
C ALA A 419 0.39 -15.13 -7.87
N PHE A 420 -0.27 -13.99 -8.00
CA PHE A 420 -1.71 -13.90 -7.81
C PHE A 420 -2.52 -14.59 -8.91
N LEU A 421 -2.01 -14.62 -10.14
CA LEU A 421 -2.62 -15.45 -11.17
C LEU A 421 -2.64 -16.93 -10.77
N MET A 422 -1.54 -17.44 -10.21
CA MET A 422 -1.49 -18.81 -9.70
C MET A 422 -2.48 -19.03 -8.54
N LEU A 423 -2.57 -18.08 -7.61
CA LEU A 423 -3.48 -18.17 -6.47
C LEU A 423 -4.96 -18.09 -6.90
N MET A 424 -5.31 -17.21 -7.83
CA MET A 424 -6.67 -17.10 -8.38
C MET A 424 -7.09 -18.38 -9.11
N ASP A 425 -6.21 -18.92 -9.94
CA ASP A 425 -6.46 -20.14 -10.70
C ASP A 425 -6.66 -21.33 -9.74
N PHE A 426 -5.77 -21.50 -8.77
CA PHE A 426 -5.89 -22.52 -7.76
C PHE A 426 -7.19 -22.39 -6.96
N TRP A 427 -7.50 -21.19 -6.45
CA TRP A 427 -8.70 -20.94 -5.66
C TRP A 427 -9.98 -21.23 -6.46
N SER A 428 -10.03 -20.80 -7.72
CA SER A 428 -11.16 -21.09 -8.60
C SER A 428 -11.36 -22.60 -8.81
N LYS A 429 -10.26 -23.34 -8.98
CA LYS A 429 -10.29 -24.81 -9.10
C LYS A 429 -10.80 -25.46 -7.80
N GLN A 430 -10.44 -24.92 -6.62
CA GLN A 430 -10.96 -25.39 -5.33
C GLN A 430 -12.47 -25.16 -5.18
N LEU A 431 -12.97 -23.98 -5.54
CA LEU A 431 -14.41 -23.69 -5.52
C LEU A 431 -15.19 -24.61 -6.49
N LYS A 432 -14.63 -24.89 -7.66
CA LYS A 432 -15.23 -25.82 -8.63
C LYS A 432 -15.27 -27.25 -8.10
N SER A 433 -14.20 -27.73 -7.48
CA SER A 433 -14.12 -29.07 -6.90
C SER A 433 -15.13 -29.32 -5.78
N GLN A 434 -15.54 -28.26 -5.09
CA GLN A 434 -16.55 -28.29 -4.04
C GLN A 434 -17.98 -28.01 -4.55
N ASN A 435 -18.17 -27.86 -5.87
CA ASN A 435 -19.44 -27.47 -6.49
C ASN A 435 -19.99 -26.09 -6.04
N LEU A 436 -19.13 -25.21 -5.50
CA LEU A 436 -19.51 -23.87 -5.04
C LEU A 436 -19.47 -22.82 -6.16
N TRP A 437 -18.72 -23.09 -7.24
CA TRP A 437 -18.46 -22.11 -8.31
C TRP A 437 -19.74 -21.51 -8.91
N ASN A 438 -20.72 -22.33 -9.19
CA ASN A 438 -21.95 -21.95 -9.88
C ASN A 438 -23.06 -21.43 -8.96
N ASN A 439 -22.82 -21.35 -7.63
CA ASN A 439 -23.82 -20.85 -6.70
C ASN A 439 -24.08 -19.36 -6.88
N HIS A 440 -23.09 -18.62 -7.38
CA HIS A 440 -23.16 -17.18 -7.57
C HIS A 440 -22.44 -16.75 -8.85
N PRO A 441 -22.88 -15.67 -9.51
CA PRO A 441 -22.06 -14.98 -10.50
C PRO A 441 -20.71 -14.55 -9.87
N ARG A 442 -19.62 -14.66 -10.63
CA ARG A 442 -18.26 -14.41 -10.14
C ARG A 442 -17.68 -13.14 -10.73
N PHE A 443 -17.04 -12.35 -9.89
CA PHE A 443 -16.32 -11.17 -10.33
C PHE A 443 -14.98 -11.03 -9.58
N MET A 444 -14.13 -10.20 -10.16
CA MET A 444 -12.87 -9.76 -9.54
C MET A 444 -12.69 -8.26 -9.70
N ILE A 445 -11.88 -7.67 -8.83
CA ILE A 445 -11.51 -6.26 -8.88
C ILE A 445 -10.00 -6.18 -8.99
N LYS A 446 -9.49 -5.38 -9.94
CA LYS A 446 -8.05 -5.16 -10.11
C LYS A 446 -7.75 -3.70 -10.40
N THR A 447 -6.52 -3.28 -10.06
CA THR A 447 -6.01 -1.97 -10.49
C THR A 447 -5.67 -1.99 -11.98
N THR A 448 -5.76 -0.83 -12.65
CA THR A 448 -5.43 -0.69 -14.07
C THR A 448 -3.99 -1.09 -14.37
N ALA A 449 -3.08 -0.88 -13.42
CA ALA A 449 -1.66 -1.26 -13.52
C ALA A 449 -1.40 -2.78 -13.39
N SER A 450 -2.42 -3.58 -13.01
CA SER A 450 -2.29 -5.04 -12.92
C SER A 450 -2.30 -5.71 -14.31
N ALA A 451 -1.72 -6.92 -14.37
CA ALA A 451 -1.44 -7.61 -15.64
C ALA A 451 -2.67 -7.89 -16.53
N ILE A 452 -2.47 -7.84 -17.85
CA ILE A 452 -3.44 -8.29 -18.86
C ILE A 452 -3.75 -9.78 -18.69
N SER A 453 -2.78 -10.58 -18.26
CA SER A 453 -2.97 -12.01 -18.05
C SER A 453 -4.14 -12.33 -17.11
N TRP A 454 -4.45 -11.42 -16.16
CA TRP A 454 -5.62 -11.58 -15.28
C TRP A 454 -6.93 -11.41 -16.03
N ASP A 455 -7.01 -10.45 -16.96
CA ASP A 455 -8.21 -10.23 -17.80
C ASP A 455 -8.45 -11.40 -18.73
N GLU A 456 -7.38 -11.90 -19.39
CA GLU A 456 -7.45 -13.04 -20.30
C GLU A 456 -7.87 -14.31 -19.57
N TRP A 457 -7.29 -14.58 -18.37
CA TRP A 457 -7.68 -15.68 -17.51
C TRP A 457 -9.14 -15.54 -17.03
N ALA A 458 -9.53 -14.38 -16.52
CA ALA A 458 -10.88 -14.13 -16.02
C ALA A 458 -11.94 -14.34 -17.11
N LYS A 459 -11.66 -13.83 -18.31
CA LYS A 459 -12.53 -14.05 -19.49
C LYS A 459 -12.74 -15.54 -19.78
N LYS A 460 -11.69 -16.33 -19.71
CA LYS A 460 -11.74 -17.78 -19.92
C LYS A 460 -12.54 -18.50 -18.84
N GLN A 461 -12.45 -18.00 -17.58
CA GLN A 461 -13.19 -18.55 -16.44
C GLN A 461 -14.64 -18.04 -16.34
N GLY A 462 -15.06 -17.09 -17.18
CA GLY A 462 -16.39 -16.46 -17.09
C GLY A 462 -16.52 -15.46 -15.95
N ILE A 463 -15.41 -14.95 -15.42
CA ILE A 463 -15.38 -13.97 -14.32
C ILE A 463 -15.51 -12.56 -14.91
N LYS A 464 -16.32 -11.71 -14.27
CA LYS A 464 -16.43 -10.29 -14.61
C LYS A 464 -15.30 -9.50 -13.95
N VAL A 465 -14.62 -8.64 -14.70
CA VAL A 465 -13.50 -7.82 -14.19
C VAL A 465 -13.95 -6.38 -14.03
N VAL A 466 -13.67 -5.80 -12.86
CA VAL A 466 -13.89 -4.37 -12.57
C VAL A 466 -12.52 -3.72 -12.39
N ASN A 467 -12.18 -2.77 -13.26
CA ASN A 467 -10.93 -2.03 -13.20
C ASN A 467 -11.07 -0.79 -12.32
N VAL A 468 -10.10 -0.55 -11.44
CA VAL A 468 -10.06 0.60 -10.53
C VAL A 468 -8.75 1.37 -10.66
N PRO A 469 -8.71 2.64 -10.21
CA PRO A 469 -7.44 3.33 -10.02
C PRO A 469 -6.47 2.55 -9.11
N VAL A 470 -5.18 2.85 -9.21
CA VAL A 470 -4.20 2.20 -8.33
C VAL A 470 -4.42 2.62 -6.87
N GLY A 471 -4.50 1.62 -6.00
CA GLY A 471 -4.67 1.78 -4.55
C GLY A 471 -5.80 0.93 -4.00
N PHE A 472 -5.54 0.24 -2.89
CA PHE A 472 -6.49 -0.71 -2.30
C PHE A 472 -7.79 -0.05 -1.81
N LYS A 473 -7.74 1.25 -1.46
CA LYS A 473 -8.94 2.05 -1.13
C LYS A 473 -9.96 2.07 -2.29
N GLU A 474 -9.50 2.04 -3.54
CA GLU A 474 -10.35 2.04 -4.72
C GLU A 474 -11.05 0.68 -4.90
N ILE A 475 -10.33 -0.40 -4.61
CA ILE A 475 -10.89 -1.76 -4.53
C ILE A 475 -11.99 -1.79 -3.45
N ALA A 476 -11.70 -1.28 -2.25
CA ALA A 476 -12.66 -1.19 -1.16
C ALA A 476 -13.89 -0.35 -1.52
N ASN A 477 -13.71 0.72 -2.29
CA ASN A 477 -14.80 1.57 -2.80
C ASN A 477 -15.76 0.77 -3.70
N ILE A 478 -15.25 -0.02 -4.64
CA ILE A 478 -16.09 -0.89 -5.48
C ILE A 478 -16.82 -1.94 -4.63
N MET A 479 -16.16 -2.55 -3.66
CA MET A 479 -16.82 -3.49 -2.76
C MET A 479 -18.00 -2.85 -2.03
N LYS A 480 -17.85 -1.63 -1.52
CA LYS A 480 -18.95 -0.86 -0.91
C LYS A 480 -20.10 -0.62 -1.87
N LYS A 481 -19.82 -0.22 -3.12
CA LYS A 481 -20.85 -0.03 -4.16
C LYS A 481 -21.65 -1.30 -4.41
N VAL A 482 -20.97 -2.44 -4.51
CA VAL A 482 -21.62 -3.75 -4.69
C VAL A 482 -22.51 -4.06 -3.49
N GLU A 483 -22.01 -3.90 -2.28
CA GLU A 483 -22.77 -4.17 -1.04
C GLU A 483 -23.97 -3.28 -0.86
N LEU A 484 -23.85 -1.99 -1.17
CA LEU A 484 -24.98 -1.06 -1.13
C LEU A 484 -26.09 -1.51 -2.10
N LYS A 485 -25.73 -1.95 -3.30
CA LYS A 485 -26.71 -2.49 -4.26
C LYS A 485 -27.34 -3.79 -3.77
N LEU A 486 -26.56 -4.69 -3.17
CA LEU A 486 -27.08 -5.92 -2.55
C LEU A 486 -28.03 -5.63 -1.37
N LYS A 487 -27.68 -4.63 -0.54
CA LYS A 487 -28.54 -4.21 0.59
C LYS A 487 -29.86 -3.63 0.13
N ASN A 488 -29.83 -2.76 -0.88
CA ASN A 488 -31.01 -2.03 -1.33
C ASN A 488 -31.91 -2.87 -2.24
N ASN A 489 -31.35 -3.76 -3.05
CA ASN A 489 -32.10 -4.56 -4.04
C ASN A 489 -31.44 -5.93 -4.26
N PRO A 490 -31.55 -6.87 -3.32
CA PRO A 490 -30.80 -8.15 -3.36
C PRO A 490 -31.19 -9.04 -4.56
N GLU A 491 -32.37 -8.86 -5.12
CA GLU A 491 -32.91 -9.65 -6.26
C GLU A 491 -32.60 -9.03 -7.63
N LYS A 492 -31.93 -7.87 -7.66
CA LYS A 492 -31.57 -7.21 -8.93
C LYS A 492 -30.15 -7.50 -9.33
N GLU A 493 -29.88 -7.37 -10.63
CA GLU A 493 -28.54 -7.40 -11.17
C GLU A 493 -27.73 -6.21 -10.62
N VAL A 494 -26.49 -6.50 -10.24
CA VAL A 494 -25.54 -5.50 -9.79
C VAL A 494 -24.74 -5.01 -10.99
N ILE A 495 -24.89 -3.74 -11.35
CA ILE A 495 -24.15 -3.11 -12.45
C ILE A 495 -23.20 -2.09 -11.85
N ILE A 496 -21.91 -2.15 -12.21
CA ILE A 496 -20.85 -1.27 -11.73
C ILE A 496 -20.12 -0.65 -12.91
N ASP A 497 -19.92 0.65 -12.88
CA ASP A 497 -19.07 1.35 -13.84
C ASP A 497 -17.61 1.30 -13.36
N ASP A 498 -16.70 0.87 -14.24
CA ASP A 498 -15.26 0.83 -13.96
C ASP A 498 -14.55 2.14 -14.36
N VAL A 499 -13.29 2.31 -13.92
CA VAL A 499 -12.54 3.53 -14.21
C VAL A 499 -12.17 3.67 -15.69
N LEU A 500 -12.21 2.59 -16.47
CA LEU A 500 -12.02 2.61 -17.93
C LEU A 500 -13.27 3.05 -18.70
N GLY A 501 -14.38 3.28 -17.97
CA GLY A 501 -15.66 3.73 -18.55
C GLY A 501 -16.54 2.60 -19.07
N ASN A 502 -16.32 1.37 -18.61
CA ASN A 502 -17.15 0.22 -18.96
C ASN A 502 -18.22 0.02 -17.89
N SER A 503 -19.45 -0.26 -18.31
CA SER A 503 -20.55 -0.65 -17.42
C SER A 503 -20.58 -2.19 -17.33
N ILE A 504 -20.26 -2.73 -16.16
CA ILE A 504 -20.05 -4.16 -15.93
C ILE A 504 -21.27 -4.75 -15.19
N ASN A 505 -21.99 -5.64 -15.82
CA ASN A 505 -23.05 -6.40 -15.16
C ASN A 505 -22.44 -7.60 -14.42
N LEU A 506 -22.48 -7.55 -13.08
CA LEU A 506 -21.96 -8.59 -12.19
C LEU A 506 -22.99 -9.72 -11.95
N GLY A 507 -24.23 -9.57 -12.38
CA GLY A 507 -25.34 -10.51 -12.14
C GLY A 507 -26.06 -10.30 -10.81
N VAL A 508 -26.94 -11.22 -10.46
CA VAL A 508 -27.73 -11.20 -9.22
C VAL A 508 -26.92 -11.84 -8.08
N ASN A 509 -26.81 -11.18 -6.96
CA ASN A 509 -26.11 -11.65 -5.77
C ASN A 509 -24.67 -12.15 -6.03
N PRO A 510 -23.81 -11.37 -6.70
CA PRO A 510 -22.48 -11.79 -7.11
C PRO A 510 -21.54 -12.00 -5.92
N ARG A 511 -20.48 -12.83 -6.11
CA ARG A 511 -19.41 -13.05 -5.14
C ARG A 511 -18.07 -12.70 -5.73
N LEU A 512 -17.25 -12.04 -4.91
CA LEU A 512 -15.88 -11.74 -5.22
C LEU A 512 -15.04 -13.04 -5.22
N VAL A 513 -14.28 -13.27 -6.28
CA VAL A 513 -13.28 -14.35 -6.30
C VAL A 513 -11.95 -13.83 -5.75
N PHE A 514 -11.56 -12.65 -6.23
CA PHE A 514 -10.26 -12.06 -5.95
C PHE A 514 -10.33 -10.54 -6.08
N ALA A 515 -9.60 -9.85 -5.24
CA ALA A 515 -9.26 -8.45 -5.47
C ALA A 515 -7.79 -8.20 -5.13
N GLY A 516 -7.09 -7.45 -5.99
CA GLY A 516 -5.66 -7.24 -5.80
C GLY A 516 -5.04 -6.19 -6.69
N GLU A 517 -3.79 -5.90 -6.37
CA GLU A 517 -2.97 -4.91 -7.05
C GLU A 517 -1.59 -5.49 -7.40
N GLU A 518 -0.97 -4.93 -8.42
CA GLU A 518 0.36 -5.32 -8.93
C GLU A 518 1.48 -5.17 -7.87
N SER A 519 1.21 -4.48 -6.80
CA SER A 519 2.17 -4.19 -5.72
C SER A 519 2.26 -5.26 -4.63
N GLY A 520 1.57 -6.39 -4.79
CA GLY A 520 1.66 -7.54 -3.89
C GLY A 520 0.57 -7.64 -2.83
N GLY A 521 -0.42 -6.75 -2.86
CA GLY A 521 -1.56 -6.76 -1.96
C GLY A 521 -2.80 -7.42 -2.56
N MET A 522 -3.46 -8.30 -1.81
CA MET A 522 -4.67 -8.99 -2.27
C MET A 522 -5.62 -9.36 -1.12
N ILE A 523 -6.84 -9.67 -1.50
CA ILE A 523 -7.82 -10.40 -0.69
C ILE A 523 -8.59 -11.40 -1.56
N MET A 524 -9.13 -12.42 -0.92
CA MET A 524 -10.10 -13.35 -1.50
C MET A 524 -11.50 -13.06 -0.98
N GLY A 525 -12.50 -13.31 -1.80
CA GLY A 525 -13.89 -13.24 -1.37
C GLY A 525 -14.32 -14.49 -0.60
N THR A 526 -15.43 -14.37 0.11
CA THR A 526 -16.08 -15.48 0.81
C THR A 526 -17.37 -15.91 0.09
N GLU A 527 -17.77 -17.17 0.25
CA GLU A 527 -19.06 -17.64 -0.26
C GLU A 527 -20.22 -17.02 0.54
N GLU A 528 -20.09 -17.02 1.87
CA GLU A 528 -21.01 -16.34 2.76
C GLU A 528 -20.53 -14.91 3.03
N LEU A 529 -21.48 -13.98 3.10
CA LEU A 529 -21.19 -12.59 3.43
C LEU A 529 -20.68 -12.48 4.88
N ILE A 530 -19.60 -11.74 5.08
CA ILE A 530 -19.07 -11.45 6.42
C ILE A 530 -20.08 -10.59 7.17
N LYS A 531 -20.33 -10.90 8.43
CA LYS A 531 -21.22 -10.10 9.30
C LYS A 531 -20.44 -9.44 10.42
N SER A 532 -20.71 -8.16 10.65
CA SER A 532 -20.27 -7.47 11.87
C SER A 532 -21.12 -7.88 13.07
N GLN A 533 -20.75 -7.45 14.27
CA GLN A 533 -21.52 -7.74 15.50
C GLN A 533 -22.96 -7.18 15.45
N ASN A 534 -23.18 -6.07 14.78
CA ASN A 534 -24.50 -5.43 14.66
C ASN A 534 -25.17 -5.70 13.30
N GLY A 535 -24.72 -6.71 12.56
CA GLY A 535 -25.41 -7.22 11.39
C GLY A 535 -25.12 -6.49 10.08
N ARG A 536 -24.15 -5.57 10.02
CA ARG A 536 -23.63 -5.09 8.73
C ARG A 536 -22.97 -6.25 8.01
N PHE A 537 -23.02 -6.26 6.70
CA PHE A 537 -22.37 -7.31 5.92
C PHE A 537 -21.32 -6.76 4.96
N ALA A 538 -20.38 -7.62 4.58
CA ALA A 538 -19.32 -7.34 3.62
C ALA A 538 -19.05 -8.57 2.74
N ILE A 539 -18.61 -8.34 1.49
CA ILE A 539 -18.28 -9.40 0.53
C ILE A 539 -16.84 -9.93 0.75
N ALA A 540 -15.98 -9.12 1.36
CA ALA A 540 -14.60 -9.45 1.74
C ALA A 540 -14.09 -8.44 2.77
N MET A 541 -12.88 -8.64 3.28
CA MET A 541 -12.15 -7.63 4.04
C MET A 541 -11.92 -6.35 3.22
N ARG A 542 -11.58 -5.26 3.93
CA ARG A 542 -11.36 -3.94 3.30
C ARG A 542 -9.89 -3.59 3.11
N GLU A 543 -9.01 -4.28 3.77
CA GLU A 543 -7.57 -4.10 3.61
C GLU A 543 -6.95 -5.42 3.15
N LYS A 544 -5.92 -5.34 2.33
CA LYS A 544 -5.15 -6.46 1.84
C LYS A 544 -4.52 -7.27 2.97
N SER A 545 -4.41 -8.57 2.78
CA SER A 545 -3.93 -9.50 3.81
C SER A 545 -2.92 -10.50 3.25
N ALA A 546 -1.67 -10.37 3.66
CA ALA A 546 -0.68 -11.39 3.38
C ALA A 546 -1.03 -12.75 4.02
N THR A 547 -1.78 -12.77 5.13
CA THR A 547 -2.23 -14.01 5.77
C THR A 547 -3.16 -14.82 4.86
N GLU A 548 -4.13 -14.18 4.20
CA GLU A 548 -4.98 -14.87 3.21
C GLU A 548 -4.15 -15.42 2.05
N ALA A 549 -3.25 -14.61 1.53
CA ALA A 549 -2.35 -15.00 0.45
C ALA A 549 -1.45 -16.18 0.84
N ILE A 550 -0.88 -16.18 2.07
CA ILE A 550 -0.05 -17.27 2.59
C ILE A 550 -0.85 -18.58 2.68
N ILE A 551 -2.10 -18.54 3.15
CA ILE A 551 -2.91 -19.76 3.26
C ILE A 551 -3.20 -20.36 1.89
N VAL A 552 -3.60 -19.53 0.91
CA VAL A 552 -3.87 -20.02 -0.45
C VAL A 552 -2.58 -20.50 -1.12
N ALA A 553 -1.48 -19.75 -0.99
CA ALA A 553 -0.17 -20.14 -1.53
C ALA A 553 0.30 -21.47 -0.92
N SER A 554 0.12 -21.64 0.39
CA SER A 554 0.53 -22.87 1.08
C SER A 554 -0.27 -24.08 0.63
N ALA A 555 -1.58 -23.94 0.41
CA ALA A 555 -2.42 -25.01 -0.13
C ALA A 555 -2.02 -25.37 -1.58
N LEU A 556 -1.72 -24.36 -2.40
CA LEU A 556 -1.18 -24.57 -3.75
C LEU A 556 0.17 -25.30 -3.72
N ILE A 557 1.11 -24.82 -2.89
CA ILE A 557 2.44 -25.43 -2.74
C ILE A 557 2.30 -26.87 -2.28
N ALA A 558 1.43 -27.16 -1.31
CA ALA A 558 1.16 -28.52 -0.85
C ALA A 558 0.69 -29.46 -1.98
N LYS A 559 -0.25 -29.00 -2.80
CA LYS A 559 -0.72 -29.72 -3.97
C LYS A 559 0.42 -29.97 -4.95
N LEU A 560 1.21 -28.96 -5.27
CA LEU A 560 2.29 -29.05 -6.23
C LEU A 560 3.47 -29.91 -5.73
N GLN A 561 3.77 -29.91 -4.43
CA GLN A 561 4.74 -30.85 -3.83
C GLN A 561 4.30 -32.30 -4.05
N LYS A 562 3.01 -32.60 -3.87
CA LYS A 562 2.45 -33.93 -4.12
C LYS A 562 2.56 -34.35 -5.61
N GLU A 563 2.37 -33.39 -6.51
CA GLU A 563 2.45 -33.56 -7.96
C GLU A 563 3.89 -33.47 -8.50
N GLN A 564 4.88 -33.16 -7.66
CA GLN A 564 6.27 -32.90 -8.03
C GLN A 564 6.40 -31.84 -9.14
N THR A 565 5.57 -30.83 -9.09
CA THR A 565 5.50 -29.74 -10.06
C THR A 565 5.97 -28.43 -9.42
N PRO A 566 7.00 -27.75 -9.97
CA PRO A 566 7.40 -26.44 -9.45
C PRO A 566 6.36 -25.35 -9.81
N LEU A 567 6.36 -24.27 -9.03
CA LEU A 567 5.47 -23.12 -9.25
C LEU A 567 5.65 -22.51 -10.64
N SER A 568 6.88 -22.43 -11.13
CA SER A 568 7.19 -21.93 -12.48
C SER A 568 6.48 -22.71 -13.58
N LYS A 569 6.48 -24.06 -13.47
CA LYS A 569 5.78 -24.94 -14.42
C LYS A 569 4.26 -24.77 -14.32
N TYR A 570 3.73 -24.62 -13.10
CA TYR A 570 2.30 -24.39 -12.88
C TYR A 570 1.84 -23.07 -13.54
N LEU A 571 2.64 -22.01 -13.39
CA LEU A 571 2.35 -20.72 -14.07
C LEU A 571 2.31 -20.88 -15.59
N VAL A 572 3.28 -21.60 -16.17
CA VAL A 572 3.30 -21.87 -17.63
C VAL A 572 2.08 -22.67 -18.06
N GLN A 573 1.67 -23.67 -17.28
CA GLN A 573 0.44 -24.43 -17.54
C GLN A 573 -0.81 -23.53 -17.56
N ILE A 574 -0.92 -22.56 -16.63
CA ILE A 574 -2.03 -21.59 -16.64
C ILE A 574 -2.03 -20.77 -17.93
N PHE A 575 -0.85 -20.31 -18.39
CA PHE A 575 -0.74 -19.58 -19.65
C PHE A 575 -1.22 -20.39 -20.85
N GLU A 576 -0.84 -21.66 -20.89
CA GLU A 576 -1.21 -22.59 -21.99
C GLU A 576 -2.70 -22.97 -21.95
N GLU A 577 -3.20 -23.40 -20.78
CA GLU A 577 -4.60 -23.83 -20.59
C GLU A 577 -5.62 -22.73 -20.90
N ASN A 578 -5.23 -21.47 -20.63
CA ASN A 578 -6.13 -20.32 -20.82
C ASN A 578 -5.81 -19.52 -22.10
N ASN A 579 -4.83 -19.94 -22.91
CA ASN A 579 -4.36 -19.22 -24.10
C ASN A 579 -3.95 -17.78 -23.80
N ILE A 580 -3.24 -17.56 -22.70
CA ILE A 580 -2.77 -16.24 -22.27
C ILE A 580 -1.65 -15.77 -23.17
N ILE A 581 -1.83 -14.64 -23.84
CA ILE A 581 -0.86 -14.00 -24.74
C ILE A 581 -0.13 -12.88 -23.98
N GLY A 582 -0.86 -12.07 -23.21
CA GLY A 582 -0.35 -10.95 -22.43
C GLY A 582 0.34 -11.39 -21.13
N ARG A 583 1.36 -12.27 -21.25
CA ARG A 583 2.02 -12.92 -20.12
C ARG A 583 3.13 -12.11 -19.45
N PHE A 584 3.57 -11.02 -20.06
CA PHE A 584 4.63 -10.18 -19.55
C PHE A 584 4.08 -8.89 -18.96
N ASP A 585 4.69 -8.46 -17.88
CA ASP A 585 4.46 -7.16 -17.27
C ASP A 585 5.79 -6.47 -16.97
N THR A 586 5.75 -5.16 -16.85
CA THR A 586 6.89 -4.35 -16.45
C THR A 586 6.46 -3.21 -15.55
N ARG A 587 7.38 -2.81 -14.67
CA ARG A 587 7.27 -1.61 -13.86
C ARG A 587 8.61 -0.90 -13.85
N VAL A 588 8.59 0.39 -14.12
CA VAL A 588 9.75 1.27 -14.05
C VAL A 588 9.45 2.40 -13.09
N ASP A 589 10.26 2.52 -12.04
CA ASP A 589 10.17 3.57 -11.04
C ASP A 589 11.24 4.63 -11.32
N ILE A 590 10.85 5.85 -11.69
CA ILE A 590 11.74 6.97 -11.97
C ILE A 590 11.74 7.90 -10.75
N ALA A 591 12.79 7.81 -9.94
CA ALA A 591 13.00 8.70 -8.79
C ALA A 591 13.59 10.05 -9.23
N TYR A 592 13.07 11.14 -8.70
CA TYR A 592 13.51 12.49 -9.05
C TYR A 592 14.45 13.11 -8.02
N TYR A 593 14.50 12.58 -6.79
CA TYR A 593 15.42 12.98 -5.73
C TYR A 593 15.61 11.85 -4.72
N ASN A 594 16.62 11.97 -3.85
CA ASN A 594 16.89 11.00 -2.78
C ASN A 594 16.05 11.34 -1.54
N GLU A 595 15.05 10.51 -1.22
CA GLU A 595 14.19 10.69 -0.04
C GLU A 595 14.90 10.38 1.29
N SER A 596 16.08 9.74 1.24
CA SER A 596 16.93 9.44 2.41
C SER A 596 17.94 10.54 2.71
N GLU A 597 17.91 11.67 2.00
CA GLU A 597 18.85 12.78 2.25
C GLU A 597 18.67 13.30 3.69
N PRO A 598 19.68 13.18 4.55
CA PRO A 598 19.59 13.58 5.96
C PRO A 598 19.60 15.11 6.17
N ASP A 599 20.07 15.88 5.17
CA ASP A 599 19.98 17.33 5.18
C ASP A 599 18.61 17.78 4.68
N ILE A 600 17.72 18.15 5.62
CA ILE A 600 16.33 18.54 5.30
C ILE A 600 16.25 19.73 4.34
N ASN A 601 17.21 20.68 4.37
CA ASN A 601 17.19 21.83 3.47
C ASN A 601 17.53 21.40 2.04
N LYS A 602 18.48 20.49 1.88
CA LYS A 602 18.83 19.87 0.61
C LYS A 602 17.67 19.02 0.11
N LEU A 603 17.08 18.18 0.97
CA LEU A 603 15.91 17.37 0.66
C LEU A 603 14.74 18.21 0.15
N LYS A 604 14.39 19.32 0.83
CA LYS A 604 13.32 20.23 0.42
C LYS A 604 13.59 20.85 -0.95
N LYS A 605 14.82 21.30 -1.20
CA LYS A 605 15.21 21.89 -2.50
C LYS A 605 15.11 20.86 -3.63
N GLU A 606 15.65 19.67 -3.43
CA GLU A 606 15.60 18.59 -4.42
C GLU A 606 14.17 18.12 -4.66
N LYS A 607 13.33 18.04 -3.60
CA LYS A 607 11.90 17.71 -3.70
C LYS A 607 11.16 18.69 -4.61
N VAL A 608 11.32 19.99 -4.43
CA VAL A 608 10.65 21.00 -5.26
C VAL A 608 11.02 20.83 -6.73
N LEU A 609 12.30 20.65 -7.03
CA LEU A 609 12.79 20.46 -8.41
C LEU A 609 12.29 19.13 -9.00
N GLY A 610 12.31 18.07 -8.22
CA GLY A 610 11.85 16.75 -8.63
C GLY A 610 10.34 16.71 -8.87
N GLU A 611 9.53 17.32 -8.00
CA GLU A 611 8.08 17.42 -8.17
C GLU A 611 7.71 18.24 -9.43
N ALA A 612 8.45 19.29 -9.74
CA ALA A 612 8.23 20.06 -10.96
C ALA A 612 8.44 19.19 -12.22
N LYS A 613 9.50 18.38 -12.25
CA LYS A 613 9.77 17.45 -13.36
C LYS A 613 8.68 16.37 -13.45
N ARG A 614 8.32 15.75 -12.33
CA ARG A 614 7.25 14.75 -12.27
C ARG A 614 5.93 15.32 -12.77
N THR A 615 5.58 16.52 -12.34
CA THR A 615 4.35 17.19 -12.75
C THR A 615 4.29 17.46 -14.24
N LYS A 616 5.41 17.86 -14.86
CA LYS A 616 5.48 18.04 -16.32
C LYS A 616 5.26 16.73 -17.08
N ASN A 617 5.93 15.65 -16.65
CA ASN A 617 5.77 14.33 -17.25
C ASN A 617 4.31 13.87 -17.18
N ASP A 618 3.68 13.94 -16.00
CA ASP A 618 2.30 13.58 -15.77
C ASP A 618 1.32 14.41 -16.63
N LEU A 619 1.43 15.74 -16.59
CA LEU A 619 0.56 16.65 -17.34
C LEU A 619 0.63 16.47 -18.85
N PHE A 620 1.77 16.07 -19.39
CA PHE A 620 1.90 15.82 -20.82
C PHE A 620 0.90 14.75 -21.29
N TYR A 621 0.87 13.61 -20.64
CA TYR A 621 -0.06 12.51 -20.96
C TYR A 621 -1.49 12.82 -20.55
N LEU A 622 -1.66 13.32 -19.33
CA LEU A 622 -2.97 13.62 -18.74
C LEU A 622 -3.74 14.64 -19.60
N SER A 623 -3.05 15.67 -20.12
CA SER A 623 -3.70 16.68 -20.97
C SER A 623 -4.25 16.12 -22.27
N MET A 624 -3.59 15.12 -22.87
CA MET A 624 -4.09 14.41 -24.05
C MET A 624 -5.30 13.51 -23.68
N ALA A 625 -5.22 12.76 -22.59
CA ALA A 625 -6.34 11.92 -22.14
C ALA A 625 -7.59 12.76 -21.87
N MET A 626 -7.43 13.88 -21.17
CA MET A 626 -8.51 14.82 -20.89
C MET A 626 -8.98 15.57 -22.14
N GLY A 627 -8.07 15.87 -23.06
CA GLY A 627 -8.39 16.45 -24.37
C GLY A 627 -9.29 15.53 -25.20
N VAL A 628 -9.00 14.25 -25.25
CA VAL A 628 -9.83 13.24 -25.91
C VAL A 628 -11.20 13.12 -25.20
N LYS A 629 -11.20 13.02 -23.86
CA LYS A 629 -12.44 12.91 -23.06
C LYS A 629 -13.38 14.09 -23.28
N LYS A 630 -12.83 15.29 -23.53
CA LYS A 630 -13.61 16.53 -23.78
C LYS A 630 -13.86 16.80 -25.26
N GLY A 631 -13.41 15.96 -26.17
CA GLY A 631 -13.56 16.16 -27.61
C GLY A 631 -12.70 17.31 -28.18
N ILE A 632 -11.66 17.73 -27.45
CA ILE A 632 -10.69 18.73 -27.89
C ILE A 632 -9.66 18.10 -28.85
N MET A 633 -9.34 16.83 -28.64
CA MET A 633 -8.48 16.02 -29.46
C MET A 633 -9.18 14.76 -29.93
N THR A 634 -8.82 14.26 -31.09
CA THR A 634 -9.12 12.91 -31.54
C THR A 634 -7.99 11.95 -31.16
N LEU A 635 -8.25 10.64 -31.23
CA LEU A 635 -7.18 9.64 -31.06
C LEU A 635 -6.10 9.77 -32.14
N GLY A 636 -6.46 10.20 -33.36
CA GLY A 636 -5.51 10.52 -34.42
C GLY A 636 -4.54 11.62 -34.02
N ASP A 637 -5.05 12.73 -33.48
CA ASP A 637 -4.22 13.85 -33.00
C ASP A 637 -3.26 13.39 -31.89
N VAL A 638 -3.72 12.52 -30.98
CA VAL A 638 -2.86 11.93 -29.94
C VAL A 638 -1.71 11.12 -30.54
N LYS A 639 -1.99 10.26 -31.54
CA LYS A 639 -0.97 9.50 -32.24
C LYS A 639 0.06 10.41 -32.91
N GLU A 640 -0.37 11.48 -33.56
CA GLU A 640 0.53 12.46 -34.18
C GLU A 640 1.45 13.11 -33.13
N VAL A 641 0.91 13.57 -32.00
CA VAL A 641 1.70 14.18 -30.91
C VAL A 641 2.68 13.20 -30.31
N LEU A 642 2.28 11.94 -30.06
CA LEU A 642 3.15 10.91 -29.50
C LEU A 642 4.27 10.51 -30.48
N ASN A 643 3.96 10.32 -31.77
CA ASN A 643 4.95 10.03 -32.81
C ASN A 643 5.92 11.23 -33.04
N ASP A 644 5.45 12.47 -32.84
CA ASP A 644 6.32 13.64 -32.87
C ASP A 644 7.26 13.71 -31.66
N SER A 645 6.76 13.38 -30.48
CA SER A 645 7.52 13.45 -29.22
C SER A 645 8.50 12.28 -29.05
N PHE A 646 8.18 11.10 -29.58
CA PHE A 646 8.92 9.83 -29.36
C PHE A 646 9.35 9.18 -30.69
N LYS A 647 10.49 9.61 -31.23
CA LYS A 647 10.97 9.12 -32.55
C LYS A 647 11.38 7.64 -32.57
N SER A 648 11.58 7.02 -31.42
CA SER A 648 11.98 5.61 -31.26
C SER A 648 10.83 4.66 -30.91
N LEU A 649 9.61 5.17 -30.73
CA LEU A 649 8.42 4.39 -30.41
C LEU A 649 7.38 4.51 -31.54
N ILE A 650 6.45 3.56 -31.59
CA ILE A 650 5.39 3.50 -32.61
C ILE A 650 4.04 3.54 -31.90
N PHE A 651 3.18 4.48 -32.27
CA PHE A 651 1.86 4.66 -31.67
C PHE A 651 0.69 4.39 -32.64
N ASP A 652 0.95 3.85 -33.82
CA ASP A 652 -0.09 3.61 -34.85
C ASP A 652 -1.14 2.61 -34.37
N ASN A 653 -0.75 1.63 -33.55
CA ASN A 653 -1.61 0.62 -32.95
C ASN A 653 -2.25 1.04 -31.61
N LEU A 654 -2.15 2.32 -31.20
CA LEU A 654 -2.86 2.86 -30.03
C LEU A 654 -4.38 2.82 -30.28
N VAL A 655 -5.13 2.24 -29.35
CA VAL A 655 -6.58 2.07 -29.41
C VAL A 655 -7.30 3.13 -28.57
N SER A 656 -6.76 3.45 -27.39
CA SER A 656 -7.35 4.46 -26.52
C SER A 656 -6.30 5.13 -25.61
N ILE A 657 -6.64 6.32 -25.14
CA ILE A 657 -5.93 7.02 -24.05
C ILE A 657 -6.96 7.48 -23.04
N LYS A 658 -6.78 7.11 -21.76
CA LYS A 658 -7.78 7.35 -20.70
C LYS A 658 -7.12 7.85 -19.43
N PHE A 659 -7.80 8.76 -18.75
CA PHE A 659 -7.50 9.08 -17.34
C PHE A 659 -8.05 7.98 -16.45
N VAL A 660 -7.25 7.47 -15.51
CA VAL A 660 -7.59 6.35 -14.64
C VAL A 660 -7.44 6.68 -13.15
N GLY A 661 -7.89 7.87 -12.76
CA GLY A 661 -7.93 8.31 -11.36
C GLY A 661 -6.70 9.13 -10.97
N ASP A 662 -5.49 8.63 -11.12
CA ASP A 662 -4.24 9.32 -10.78
C ASP A 662 -3.17 9.20 -11.85
N GLY A 663 -3.48 8.57 -12.97
CA GLY A 663 -2.56 8.34 -14.09
C GLY A 663 -3.24 8.37 -15.44
N THR A 664 -2.45 8.13 -16.46
CA THR A 664 -2.87 8.03 -17.86
C THR A 664 -2.60 6.64 -18.40
N TYR A 665 -3.65 5.96 -18.84
CA TYR A 665 -3.63 4.62 -19.41
C TYR A 665 -3.70 4.71 -20.93
N LEU A 666 -2.71 4.14 -21.61
CA LEU A 666 -2.63 4.04 -23.06
C LEU A 666 -2.84 2.57 -23.45
N GLU A 667 -3.92 2.28 -24.15
CA GLU A 667 -4.28 0.95 -24.61
C GLU A 667 -3.87 0.78 -26.06
N PHE A 668 -3.14 -0.28 -26.36
CA PHE A 668 -2.75 -0.69 -27.71
C PHE A 668 -3.45 -2.01 -28.05
N THR A 669 -3.34 -2.46 -29.28
CA THR A 669 -3.91 -3.73 -29.71
C THR A 669 -3.27 -4.96 -29.05
N ASP A 670 -2.03 -4.84 -28.57
CA ASP A 670 -1.17 -5.93 -28.08
C ASP A 670 -0.58 -5.70 -26.69
N LYS A 671 -0.79 -4.49 -26.11
CA LYS A 671 -0.22 -4.08 -24.83
C LYS A 671 -0.98 -2.90 -24.23
N TYR A 672 -0.69 -2.59 -22.96
CA TYR A 672 -0.96 -1.27 -22.39
C TYR A 672 0.32 -0.66 -21.82
N ILE A 673 0.31 0.66 -21.69
CA ILE A 673 1.28 1.44 -20.89
C ILE A 673 0.50 2.41 -20.03
N GLU A 674 0.81 2.44 -18.72
CA GLU A 674 0.22 3.39 -17.79
C GLU A 674 1.33 4.25 -17.17
N ILE A 675 1.18 5.57 -17.26
CA ILE A 675 2.10 6.55 -16.67
C ILE A 675 1.37 7.28 -15.56
N ARG A 676 1.92 7.24 -14.35
CA ARG A 676 1.31 7.89 -13.20
C ARG A 676 2.35 8.45 -12.20
N PRO A 677 2.04 9.56 -11.52
CA PRO A 677 2.80 9.99 -10.37
C PRO A 677 2.57 9.02 -9.21
N SER A 678 3.63 8.66 -8.47
CA SER A 678 3.45 7.89 -7.24
C SER A 678 2.71 8.73 -6.20
N GLY A 679 1.67 8.16 -5.58
CA GLY A 679 0.98 8.79 -4.45
C GLY A 679 1.77 8.72 -3.14
N THR A 680 2.84 7.91 -3.09
CA THR A 680 3.59 7.61 -1.85
C THR A 680 5.03 8.09 -1.89
N ASP A 681 5.60 8.25 -3.08
CA ASP A 681 7.02 8.58 -3.31
C ASP A 681 7.15 9.66 -4.37
N ALA A 682 8.29 10.36 -4.36
CA ALA A 682 8.62 11.34 -5.38
C ALA A 682 9.11 10.68 -6.67
N LYS A 683 8.25 9.87 -7.26
CA LYS A 683 8.54 9.07 -8.45
C LYS A 683 7.45 9.19 -9.49
N THR A 684 7.81 9.07 -10.76
CA THR A 684 6.90 8.59 -11.80
C THR A 684 7.01 7.08 -11.86
N LYS A 685 5.87 6.41 -11.94
CA LYS A 685 5.78 4.97 -12.18
C LYS A 685 5.23 4.74 -13.58
N ALA A 686 5.94 3.93 -14.35
CA ALA A 686 5.49 3.48 -15.66
C ALA A 686 5.26 1.98 -15.60
N TYR A 687 4.05 1.57 -15.92
CA TYR A 687 3.65 0.17 -15.98
C TYR A 687 3.37 -0.24 -17.42
N GLY A 688 3.52 -1.51 -17.71
CA GLY A 688 3.13 -2.07 -19.00
C GLY A 688 2.79 -3.54 -18.88
N GLY A 689 1.83 -4.00 -19.67
CA GLY A 689 1.49 -5.40 -19.81
C GLY A 689 1.27 -5.77 -21.28
N GLY A 690 1.68 -6.98 -21.69
CA GLY A 690 1.56 -7.44 -23.08
C GLY A 690 2.33 -8.71 -23.41
N SER A 691 2.59 -8.92 -24.69
CA SER A 691 3.16 -10.17 -25.23
C SER A 691 4.69 -10.16 -25.38
N ASP A 692 5.36 -9.01 -25.23
CA ASP A 692 6.81 -8.85 -25.42
C ASP A 692 7.44 -7.99 -24.31
N LYS A 693 8.24 -8.62 -23.44
CA LYS A 693 8.86 -7.95 -22.27
C LYS A 693 9.80 -6.81 -22.70
N ALA A 694 10.60 -7.01 -23.75
CA ALA A 694 11.58 -6.01 -24.20
C ALA A 694 10.91 -4.76 -24.76
N ILE A 695 9.83 -4.94 -25.49
CA ILE A 695 9.00 -3.83 -26.00
C ILE A 695 8.38 -3.07 -24.82
N LEU A 696 7.80 -3.77 -23.85
CA LEU A 696 7.20 -3.15 -22.66
C LEU A 696 8.21 -2.34 -21.86
N GLU A 697 9.37 -2.91 -21.56
CA GLU A 697 10.47 -2.22 -20.87
C GLU A 697 10.93 -0.97 -21.62
N THR A 698 11.01 -1.06 -22.95
CA THR A 698 11.41 0.07 -23.81
C THR A 698 10.40 1.21 -23.71
N TYR A 699 9.10 0.92 -23.89
CA TYR A 699 8.06 1.93 -23.80
C TYR A 699 7.98 2.54 -22.39
N ALA A 700 7.96 1.71 -21.34
CA ALA A 700 7.88 2.18 -19.95
C ALA A 700 9.07 3.06 -19.59
N ASN A 701 10.29 2.68 -19.96
CA ASN A 701 11.50 3.47 -19.70
C ASN A 701 11.48 4.82 -20.43
N ILE A 702 11.20 4.81 -21.74
CA ILE A 702 11.25 6.03 -22.55
C ILE A 702 10.14 6.99 -22.13
N MET A 703 8.90 6.51 -22.01
CA MET A 703 7.75 7.32 -21.67
C MET A 703 7.80 7.80 -20.21
N GLY A 704 8.22 6.94 -19.28
CA GLY A 704 8.35 7.29 -17.88
C GLY A 704 9.43 8.33 -17.61
N ASN A 705 10.54 8.32 -18.34
CA ASN A 705 11.64 9.29 -18.24
C ASN A 705 11.44 10.54 -19.11
N TYR A 706 10.32 10.66 -19.82
CA TYR A 706 10.09 11.83 -20.66
C TYR A 706 10.05 13.12 -19.85
N SER A 707 10.68 14.16 -20.38
CA SER A 707 10.76 15.48 -19.69
C SER A 707 9.40 16.16 -19.49
N GLY A 708 8.39 15.74 -20.25
CA GLY A 708 7.07 16.37 -20.29
C GLY A 708 7.06 17.68 -21.10
N ASP A 709 8.10 17.94 -21.89
CA ASP A 709 8.16 19.13 -22.72
C ASP A 709 7.14 19.05 -23.86
N ARG A 710 6.37 20.12 -24.02
CA ARG A 710 5.31 20.18 -25.01
C ARG A 710 5.89 20.53 -26.38
N THR A 711 5.71 19.65 -27.38
CA THR A 711 6.04 19.97 -28.77
C THR A 711 5.11 21.06 -29.33
N GLU A 712 5.47 21.67 -30.44
CA GLU A 712 4.61 22.64 -31.11
C GLU A 712 3.27 22.00 -31.56
N LEU A 713 3.32 20.73 -31.93
CA LEU A 713 2.12 19.99 -32.29
C LEU A 713 1.20 19.78 -31.09
N HIS A 714 1.75 19.44 -29.92
CA HIS A 714 0.98 19.33 -28.68
C HIS A 714 0.32 20.68 -28.31
N LYS A 715 1.04 21.81 -28.43
CA LYS A 715 0.52 23.15 -28.14
C LYS A 715 -0.57 23.57 -29.13
N LYS A 716 -0.50 23.09 -30.37
CA LYS A 716 -1.54 23.34 -31.39
C LYS A 716 -2.89 22.77 -30.97
N PHE A 717 -2.93 21.56 -30.40
CA PHE A 717 -4.17 20.91 -29.98
C PHE A 717 -4.59 21.29 -28.55
N ILE A 718 -3.63 21.44 -27.63
CA ILE A 718 -3.86 21.69 -26.21
C ILE A 718 -3.37 23.11 -25.87
N SER A 719 -4.29 24.05 -25.63
CA SER A 719 -3.95 25.41 -25.22
C SER A 719 -3.29 25.44 -23.82
N ASP A 720 -2.48 26.45 -23.53
CA ASP A 720 -1.86 26.63 -22.22
C ASP A 720 -2.89 26.73 -21.09
N LYS A 721 -4.02 27.39 -21.35
CA LYS A 721 -5.12 27.48 -20.39
C LYS A 721 -5.67 26.11 -20.01
N PHE A 722 -5.95 25.25 -21.00
CA PHE A 722 -6.45 23.90 -20.76
C PHE A 722 -5.39 23.03 -20.10
N TYR A 723 -4.14 23.08 -20.56
CA TYR A 723 -3.02 22.36 -19.98
C TYR A 723 -2.88 22.64 -18.48
N ASN A 724 -2.92 23.89 -18.08
CA ASN A 724 -2.78 24.32 -16.68
C ASN A 724 -3.98 23.92 -15.80
N SER A 725 -5.18 23.80 -16.36
CA SER A 725 -6.39 23.36 -15.65
C SER A 725 -6.63 21.85 -15.68
N THR A 726 -5.79 21.09 -16.38
CA THR A 726 -6.04 19.67 -16.66
C THR A 726 -6.20 18.82 -15.37
N LYS A 727 -5.38 19.10 -14.34
CA LYS A 727 -5.49 18.36 -13.06
C LYS A 727 -6.81 18.60 -12.35
N ASP A 728 -7.28 19.84 -12.32
CA ASP A 728 -8.56 20.18 -11.69
C ASP A 728 -9.73 19.54 -12.44
N GLU A 729 -9.63 19.52 -13.77
CA GLU A 729 -10.64 18.85 -14.60
C GLU A 729 -10.62 17.31 -14.40
N ALA A 730 -9.46 16.71 -14.34
CA ALA A 730 -9.31 15.26 -14.08
C ALA A 730 -9.86 14.89 -12.69
N MET A 731 -9.62 15.73 -11.68
CA MET A 731 -10.15 15.51 -10.32
C MET A 731 -11.68 15.49 -10.29
N LYS A 732 -12.37 16.31 -11.09
CA LYS A 732 -13.82 16.27 -11.19
C LYS A 732 -14.33 14.90 -11.64
N TYR A 733 -13.71 14.31 -12.66
CA TYR A 733 -14.06 12.96 -13.13
C TYR A 733 -13.73 11.87 -12.12
N TYR A 734 -12.62 12.01 -11.39
CA TYR A 734 -12.32 11.07 -10.30
C TYR A 734 -13.38 11.13 -9.19
N LEU A 735 -13.83 12.31 -8.80
CA LEU A 735 -14.89 12.48 -7.81
C LEU A 735 -16.25 11.93 -8.28
N GLU A 736 -16.53 11.98 -9.58
CA GLU A 736 -17.71 11.33 -10.16
C GLU A 736 -17.61 9.79 -10.10
N PHE A 737 -16.39 9.25 -10.29
CA PHE A 737 -16.14 7.82 -10.16
C PHE A 737 -16.27 7.34 -8.70
N VAL A 738 -15.83 8.13 -7.73
CA VAL A 738 -16.03 7.88 -6.30
C VAL A 738 -17.49 8.14 -5.97
N ASP A 739 -18.28 7.08 -5.83
CA ASP A 739 -19.70 7.18 -5.51
C ASP A 739 -19.91 7.73 -4.09
N LYS A 740 -20.39 8.97 -4.01
CA LYS A 740 -20.64 9.66 -2.74
C LYS A 740 -21.67 8.96 -1.88
N ASP A 741 -22.68 8.36 -2.48
CA ASP A 741 -23.76 7.69 -1.75
C ASP A 741 -23.23 6.44 -1.03
N ALA A 742 -22.38 5.66 -1.67
CA ALA A 742 -21.77 4.49 -1.06
C ALA A 742 -20.80 4.85 0.10
N ASN A 743 -20.18 6.03 0.05
CA ASN A 743 -19.27 6.50 1.08
C ASN A 743 -19.95 7.30 2.20
N ASN A 744 -21.12 7.90 1.91
CA ASN A 744 -21.90 8.68 2.85
C ASN A 744 -23.02 7.87 3.51
N GLU A 745 -23.04 6.54 3.37
CA GLU A 745 -24.00 5.70 4.09
C GLU A 745 -23.89 6.00 5.60
N PRO A 746 -24.99 6.39 6.28
CA PRO A 746 -24.92 6.74 7.68
C PRO A 746 -24.41 5.56 8.50
N PHE A 747 -23.37 5.79 9.29
CA PHE A 747 -22.90 4.84 10.27
C PHE A 747 -23.54 5.16 11.61
N GLU A 748 -24.35 4.23 12.14
CA GLU A 748 -24.92 4.35 13.47
C GLU A 748 -23.96 3.73 14.49
N ILE A 749 -23.45 4.54 15.41
CA ILE A 749 -22.62 4.06 16.51
C ILE A 749 -23.48 3.16 17.41
N PRO A 750 -23.14 1.89 17.58
CA PRO A 750 -23.86 0.96 18.41
C PRO A 750 -23.62 1.21 19.90
N GLU A 751 -24.40 0.56 20.76
CA GLU A 751 -24.01 0.37 22.15
C GLU A 751 -22.97 -0.76 22.24
N TYR A 752 -21.80 -0.43 22.75
CA TYR A 752 -20.71 -1.41 22.89
C TYR A 752 -20.84 -2.15 24.21
N ASN A 753 -20.74 -3.49 24.16
CA ASN A 753 -20.88 -4.40 25.30
C ASN A 753 -19.55 -4.95 25.81
N PHE A 754 -18.41 -4.35 25.40
CA PHE A 754 -17.05 -4.76 25.81
C PHE A 754 -16.28 -3.62 26.51
#